data_d8226938e5b44837fe74bb5c0dcea343
#
_entry.id   d8226938e5b44837fe74bb5c0dcea343
#
_cell.length_a   1.000
_cell.length_b   1.000
_cell.length_c   1.000
_cell.angle_alpha   90.00
_cell.angle_beta   90.00
_cell.angle_gamma   90.00
#
_symmetry.space_group_name_H-M   'P 1'
#
loop_
_entity.id
_entity.type
_entity.pdbx_description
1 polymer ?
#
loop_
_entity_poly.entity_id
_entity_poly.type
_entity_poly.pdbx_seq_one_letter_code
_entity_poly.pdbx_strand_id
1 'polypeptide(L)'
;MKNFKLWNRICGWIVFAIAAATYLLTMEPTASFWDCGEFIVSAHKLDVGHPPGAPFFMLLGHFFSLFASDTAHVAMCVNALSALASAFTILFLFWTITALGRKLVRNNATQSLNNATPCYTMPQSIAILGAGLVGSLAYTFSDTFWFSAVEGEVYALSSLFTAVVFWLILKWDEHANEEGSDKWLILIAYLMGLSIGTHLLNLLTIPAIVLVYYFRRHEFTWKGVCAAFGVSVAILAVILYGIIPGVPTIAGWFELLFTNVLGCPFNTGLAVYLVLMAAALVWAIWESYTVIEKEATINTRTIISFVLAMALAGVPFIKESWAIGIILINVMLIVLFSKKEVIPARWLNTIAIMVTVVVIGYASYAAIVIRSSADTPMDQNSPDNVFSLKYYLNREQYGDTPLFYGQTYNAPVKLEVKGNMCIPVEKQGHAQYAPAPKVEGEKDRYVVTGYKNSYVYMDEFKMLFPRMHSGQAHHVDAYKSWADVKGKKIRYDYCGQPKTEYCPTFGENLKFFFRYQVNFMYWRYFMWNFAGRQNDLQSHGELTKGNWISGIPFIDNALYGDQSKLPTELRENKGHNVYYMLPLLLGLIGLCWQLGKRQNEGKNKEGYRSFAIVFLLFFLTGLAIVVYLNQTPYQPRERDYAYAGSFYA
;
A
#
# COMPACT_ATOMS: atom_id res chain seq x y z
N MET A 1 -3.36 -20.98 33.66
CA MET A 1 -2.46 -21.89 32.90
C MET A 1 -1.03 -21.42 33.08
N LYS A 2 -0.20 -22.14 33.84
CA LYS A 2 1.17 -21.71 34.20
C LYS A 2 2.09 -21.42 32.99
N ASN A 3 1.79 -21.96 31.80
CA ASN A 3 2.65 -21.89 30.62
C ASN A 3 1.95 -21.31 29.37
N PHE A 4 1.09 -20.27 29.53
CA PHE A 4 0.38 -19.65 28.39
C PHE A 4 1.33 -19.22 27.24
N LYS A 5 2.49 -18.61 27.58
CA LYS A 5 3.47 -18.19 26.57
C LYS A 5 3.99 -19.36 25.72
N LEU A 6 4.22 -20.52 26.34
CA LEU A 6 4.67 -21.73 25.64
C LEU A 6 3.58 -22.22 24.67
N TRP A 7 2.35 -22.38 25.15
CA TRP A 7 1.25 -22.84 24.32
C TRP A 7 0.94 -21.87 23.18
N ASN A 8 1.03 -20.56 23.42
CA ASN A 8 0.87 -19.56 22.36
C ASN A 8 1.93 -19.69 21.26
N ARG A 9 3.16 -20.04 21.62
CA ARG A 9 4.22 -20.32 20.62
C ARG A 9 3.94 -21.63 19.87
N ILE A 10 3.63 -22.71 20.60
CA ILE A 10 3.34 -24.02 19.99
C ILE A 10 2.17 -23.93 19.02
N CYS A 11 1.03 -23.37 19.45
CA CYS A 11 -0.14 -23.20 18.58
C CYS A 11 0.16 -22.34 17.35
N GLY A 12 0.95 -21.25 17.51
CA GLY A 12 1.36 -20.43 16.38
C GLY A 12 2.18 -21.22 15.35
N TRP A 13 3.15 -21.99 15.78
CA TRP A 13 3.95 -22.83 14.87
C TRP A 13 3.16 -23.99 14.26
N ILE A 14 2.16 -24.54 14.96
CA ILE A 14 1.23 -25.52 14.39
C ILE A 14 0.43 -24.88 13.25
N VAL A 15 -0.11 -23.69 13.46
CA VAL A 15 -0.87 -22.96 12.41
C VAL A 15 0.03 -22.63 11.22
N PHE A 16 1.28 -22.20 11.48
CA PHE A 16 2.28 -22.01 10.42
C PHE A 16 2.50 -23.29 9.62
N ALA A 17 2.71 -24.42 10.31
CA ALA A 17 2.96 -25.70 9.65
C ALA A 17 1.77 -26.16 8.79
N ILE A 18 0.54 -25.97 9.27
CA ILE A 18 -0.69 -26.25 8.49
C ILE A 18 -0.74 -25.36 7.25
N ALA A 19 -0.56 -24.04 7.40
CA ALA A 19 -0.57 -23.11 6.28
C ALA A 19 0.55 -23.39 5.28
N ALA A 20 1.80 -23.62 5.76
CA ALA A 20 2.93 -23.96 4.92
C ALA A 20 2.70 -25.25 4.13
N ALA A 21 2.20 -26.30 4.79
CA ALA A 21 1.87 -27.56 4.14
C ALA A 21 0.77 -27.35 3.08
N THR A 22 -0.30 -26.63 3.41
CA THR A 22 -1.38 -26.32 2.48
C THR A 22 -0.85 -25.60 1.23
N TYR A 23 -0.11 -24.52 1.39
CA TYR A 23 0.35 -23.71 0.27
C TYR A 23 1.45 -24.37 -0.55
N LEU A 24 2.43 -25.04 0.09
CA LEU A 24 3.48 -25.75 -0.62
C LEU A 24 2.97 -26.97 -1.40
N LEU A 25 1.95 -27.67 -0.90
CA LEU A 25 1.35 -28.82 -1.59
C LEU A 25 0.40 -28.41 -2.73
N THR A 26 -0.08 -27.19 -2.71
CA THR A 26 -1.04 -26.66 -3.72
C THR A 26 -0.47 -25.54 -4.57
N MET A 27 0.81 -25.17 -4.38
CA MET A 27 1.43 -24.12 -5.18
C MET A 27 1.50 -24.51 -6.67
N GLU A 28 1.42 -23.51 -7.53
CA GLU A 28 1.57 -23.70 -8.97
C GLU A 28 2.96 -24.24 -9.29
N PRO A 29 3.09 -25.37 -9.97
CA PRO A 29 4.41 -25.95 -10.32
C PRO A 29 5.14 -25.16 -11.41
N THR A 30 4.40 -24.36 -12.19
CA THR A 30 4.88 -23.57 -13.32
C THR A 30 4.53 -22.09 -13.13
N ALA A 31 4.58 -21.29 -14.20
CA ALA A 31 4.10 -19.92 -14.18
C ALA A 31 2.58 -19.87 -14.24
N SER A 32 1.95 -19.18 -13.30
CA SER A 32 0.54 -18.83 -13.33
C SER A 32 0.26 -17.75 -14.38
N PHE A 33 -1.03 -17.37 -14.56
CA PHE A 33 -1.41 -16.32 -15.49
C PHE A 33 -0.97 -14.92 -15.03
N TRP A 34 -1.13 -13.94 -15.91
CA TRP A 34 -0.93 -12.50 -15.69
C TRP A 34 0.55 -12.17 -15.44
N ASP A 35 0.82 -11.40 -14.40
CA ASP A 35 2.14 -10.85 -14.12
C ASP A 35 3.13 -11.88 -13.52
N CYS A 36 2.65 -13.09 -13.14
CA CYS A 36 3.48 -14.12 -12.50
C CYS A 36 4.67 -14.54 -13.36
N GLY A 37 4.45 -14.74 -14.66
CA GLY A 37 5.53 -15.10 -15.60
C GLY A 37 6.61 -14.02 -15.66
N GLU A 38 6.20 -12.76 -15.69
CA GLU A 38 7.11 -11.61 -15.66
C GLU A 38 7.91 -11.57 -14.34
N PHE A 39 7.24 -11.69 -13.20
CA PHE A 39 7.92 -11.70 -11.90
C PHE A 39 8.88 -12.86 -11.74
N ILE A 40 8.53 -14.06 -12.20
CA ILE A 40 9.39 -15.25 -12.14
C ILE A 40 10.65 -15.03 -13.00
N VAL A 41 10.51 -14.58 -14.25
CA VAL A 41 11.63 -14.34 -15.14
C VAL A 41 12.51 -13.20 -14.64
N SER A 42 11.89 -12.07 -14.26
CA SER A 42 12.60 -10.92 -13.72
C SER A 42 13.35 -11.28 -12.43
N ALA A 43 12.78 -12.09 -11.55
CA ALA A 43 13.47 -12.57 -10.36
C ALA A 43 14.66 -13.47 -10.73
N HIS A 44 14.46 -14.47 -11.60
CA HIS A 44 15.52 -15.43 -11.95
C HIS A 44 16.72 -14.77 -12.63
N LYS A 45 16.48 -13.88 -13.59
CA LYS A 45 17.53 -13.20 -14.37
C LYS A 45 17.95 -11.85 -13.80
N LEU A 46 17.26 -11.35 -12.76
CA LEU A 46 17.38 -9.98 -12.26
C LEU A 46 17.13 -8.96 -13.38
N ASP A 47 16.08 -9.18 -14.16
CA ASP A 47 15.62 -8.29 -15.21
C ASP A 47 14.77 -7.14 -14.63
N VAL A 48 14.43 -6.13 -15.45
CA VAL A 48 13.61 -4.99 -15.03
C VAL A 48 12.18 -5.16 -15.55
N GLY A 49 11.26 -5.48 -14.64
CA GLY A 49 9.84 -5.65 -14.94
C GLY A 49 9.08 -4.32 -15.03
N HIS A 50 7.74 -4.39 -15.09
CA HIS A 50 6.87 -3.21 -15.26
C HIS A 50 6.91 -2.24 -14.06
N PRO A 51 6.70 -0.92 -14.30
CA PRO A 51 6.67 0.09 -13.26
C PRO A 51 5.58 -0.12 -12.17
N PRO A 52 5.89 0.14 -10.90
CA PRO A 52 7.12 0.76 -10.40
C PRO A 52 8.24 -0.23 -10.07
N GLY A 53 8.14 -1.47 -10.55
CA GLY A 53 9.04 -2.56 -10.19
C GLY A 53 8.86 -3.08 -8.75
N ALA A 54 9.46 -4.21 -8.46
CA ALA A 54 9.45 -4.82 -7.14
C ALA A 54 10.85 -5.35 -6.79
N PRO A 55 11.88 -4.47 -6.68
CA PRO A 55 13.27 -4.90 -6.59
C PRO A 55 13.55 -5.80 -5.39
N PHE A 56 12.91 -5.59 -4.26
CA PHE A 56 13.12 -6.44 -3.09
C PHE A 56 12.49 -7.83 -3.28
N PHE A 57 11.31 -7.91 -3.92
CA PHE A 57 10.74 -9.20 -4.30
C PHE A 57 11.62 -9.93 -5.31
N MET A 58 12.16 -9.22 -6.32
CA MET A 58 13.04 -9.80 -7.34
C MET A 58 14.33 -10.37 -6.72
N LEU A 59 14.95 -9.64 -5.79
CA LEU A 59 16.14 -10.12 -5.07
C LEU A 59 15.87 -11.38 -4.25
N LEU A 60 14.74 -11.42 -3.53
CA LEU A 60 14.33 -12.62 -2.79
C LEU A 60 13.96 -13.77 -3.72
N GLY A 61 13.20 -13.50 -4.77
CA GLY A 61 12.83 -14.49 -5.78
C GLY A 61 14.05 -15.04 -6.51
N HIS A 62 15.06 -14.19 -6.79
CA HIS A 62 16.35 -14.65 -7.31
C HIS A 62 17.02 -15.64 -6.35
N PHE A 63 17.09 -15.29 -5.06
CA PHE A 63 17.65 -16.19 -4.04
C PHE A 63 16.92 -17.53 -4.02
N PHE A 64 15.59 -17.54 -4.09
CA PHE A 64 14.82 -18.78 -4.16
C PHE A 64 15.07 -19.55 -5.47
N SER A 65 15.23 -18.86 -6.59
CA SER A 65 15.50 -19.49 -7.90
C SER A 65 16.83 -20.25 -7.94
N LEU A 66 17.80 -19.93 -7.05
CA LEU A 66 19.07 -20.64 -6.94
C LEU A 66 18.93 -22.06 -6.41
N PHE A 67 17.81 -22.41 -5.80
CA PHE A 67 17.51 -23.77 -5.33
C PHE A 67 16.88 -24.65 -6.43
N ALA A 68 16.61 -24.11 -7.62
CA ALA A 68 16.08 -24.87 -8.73
C ALA A 68 17.14 -25.83 -9.30
N SER A 69 16.79 -27.11 -9.46
CA SER A 69 17.67 -28.12 -10.05
C SER A 69 17.97 -27.87 -11.54
N ASP A 70 17.01 -27.23 -12.22
CA ASP A 70 17.05 -26.88 -13.64
C ASP A 70 16.07 -25.74 -13.93
N THR A 71 16.04 -25.27 -15.16
CA THR A 71 15.18 -24.14 -15.57
C THR A 71 13.68 -24.44 -15.47
N ALA A 72 13.26 -25.70 -15.54
CA ALA A 72 11.84 -26.06 -15.43
C ALA A 72 11.32 -25.91 -13.99
N HIS A 73 12.20 -25.99 -12.99
CA HIS A 73 11.84 -25.85 -11.58
C HIS A 73 11.98 -24.43 -11.01
N VAL A 74 12.48 -23.48 -11.82
CA VAL A 74 12.63 -22.06 -11.38
C VAL A 74 11.31 -21.47 -10.91
N ALA A 75 10.23 -21.65 -11.68
CA ALA A 75 8.91 -21.12 -11.33
C ALA A 75 8.44 -21.66 -9.99
N MET A 76 8.54 -22.96 -9.76
CA MET A 76 8.18 -23.61 -8.51
C MET A 76 8.96 -23.05 -7.31
N CYS A 77 10.26 -22.80 -7.48
CA CYS A 77 11.08 -22.22 -6.42
C CYS A 77 10.68 -20.78 -6.08
N VAL A 78 10.34 -19.96 -7.09
CA VAL A 78 9.86 -18.59 -6.85
C VAL A 78 8.47 -18.60 -6.23
N ASN A 79 7.57 -19.49 -6.67
CA ASN A 79 6.24 -19.66 -6.06
C ASN A 79 6.35 -20.07 -4.58
N ALA A 80 7.37 -20.88 -4.21
CA ALA A 80 7.62 -21.26 -2.81
C ALA A 80 7.94 -20.05 -1.91
N LEU A 81 8.53 -18.97 -2.43
CA LEU A 81 8.67 -17.70 -1.68
C LEU A 81 7.31 -17.18 -1.24
N SER A 82 6.33 -17.14 -2.15
CA SER A 82 4.96 -16.67 -1.86
C SER A 82 4.25 -17.59 -0.86
N ALA A 83 4.40 -18.91 -1.01
CA ALA A 83 3.83 -19.89 -0.10
C ALA A 83 4.36 -19.73 1.33
N LEU A 84 5.67 -19.58 1.50
CA LEU A 84 6.30 -19.39 2.81
C LEU A 84 5.98 -18.01 3.40
N ALA A 85 6.01 -16.94 2.59
CA ALA A 85 5.61 -15.60 3.05
C ALA A 85 4.16 -15.60 3.56
N SER A 86 3.26 -16.28 2.87
CA SER A 86 1.86 -16.44 3.30
C SER A 86 1.76 -17.26 4.58
N ALA A 87 2.49 -18.35 4.73
CA ALA A 87 2.50 -19.15 5.97
C ALA A 87 3.00 -18.32 7.17
N PHE A 88 4.03 -17.50 6.99
CA PHE A 88 4.46 -16.55 8.02
C PHE A 88 3.41 -15.48 8.32
N THR A 89 2.67 -15.00 7.31
CA THR A 89 1.54 -14.08 7.52
C THR A 89 0.52 -14.69 8.47
N ILE A 90 0.17 -15.96 8.29
CA ILE A 90 -0.76 -16.70 9.18
C ILE A 90 -0.20 -16.83 10.60
N LEU A 91 1.09 -17.09 10.75
CA LEU A 91 1.76 -17.11 12.07
C LEU A 91 1.60 -15.78 12.81
N PHE A 92 1.91 -14.67 12.12
CA PHE A 92 1.79 -13.33 12.71
C PHE A 92 0.34 -12.93 12.95
N LEU A 93 -0.60 -13.37 12.11
CA LEU A 93 -2.04 -13.19 12.35
C LEU A 93 -2.47 -13.91 13.63
N PHE A 94 -2.10 -15.17 13.82
CA PHE A 94 -2.37 -15.90 15.06
C PHE A 94 -1.85 -15.13 16.28
N TRP A 95 -0.61 -14.67 16.24
CA TRP A 95 -0.03 -13.91 17.36
C TRP A 95 -0.68 -12.54 17.56
N THR A 96 -1.15 -11.91 16.50
CA THR A 96 -1.92 -10.66 16.55
C THR A 96 -3.27 -10.86 17.25
N ILE A 97 -4.03 -11.87 16.82
CA ILE A 97 -5.34 -12.20 17.43
C ILE A 97 -5.16 -12.53 18.91
N THR A 98 -4.18 -13.36 19.27
CA THR A 98 -3.93 -13.70 20.68
C THR A 98 -3.42 -12.51 21.50
N ALA A 99 -2.67 -11.56 20.90
CA ALA A 99 -2.24 -10.33 21.58
C ALA A 99 -3.44 -9.41 21.88
N LEU A 100 -4.33 -9.22 20.91
CA LEU A 100 -5.57 -8.44 21.09
C LEU A 100 -6.51 -9.12 22.10
N GLY A 101 -6.69 -10.45 21.99
CA GLY A 101 -7.50 -11.23 22.93
C GLY A 101 -7.01 -11.13 24.37
N ARG A 102 -5.69 -11.14 24.59
CA ARG A 102 -5.10 -10.93 25.92
C ARG A 102 -5.43 -9.55 26.50
N LYS A 103 -5.43 -8.48 25.67
CA LYS A 103 -5.81 -7.13 26.11
C LYS A 103 -7.28 -7.06 26.53
N LEU A 104 -8.17 -7.68 25.76
CA LEU A 104 -9.60 -7.71 26.05
C LEU A 104 -9.93 -8.44 27.35
N VAL A 105 -9.20 -9.52 27.66
CA VAL A 105 -9.43 -10.33 28.88
C VAL A 105 -8.74 -9.75 30.11
N ARG A 106 -7.61 -9.03 29.97
CA ARG A 106 -6.80 -8.50 31.09
C ARG A 106 -7.54 -7.47 31.95
N ASN A 107 -8.45 -6.70 31.40
CA ASN A 107 -9.16 -5.62 32.11
C ASN A 107 -10.06 -6.10 33.27
N ASN A 108 -10.30 -7.41 33.42
CA ASN A 108 -11.22 -7.92 34.42
C ASN A 108 -10.56 -8.53 35.68
N ALA A 109 -9.23 -8.66 35.75
CA ALA A 109 -8.64 -9.46 36.81
C ALA A 109 -7.41 -8.85 37.55
N THR A 110 -6.77 -7.77 37.07
CA THR A 110 -5.42 -7.48 37.54
C THR A 110 -5.02 -6.01 37.66
N GLN A 111 -5.93 -5.08 37.90
CA GLN A 111 -5.53 -3.73 38.34
C GLN A 111 -5.05 -3.69 39.81
N SER A 112 -5.13 -4.80 40.52
CA SER A 112 -4.95 -4.83 42.00
C SER A 112 -3.59 -5.33 42.49
N LEU A 113 -2.68 -5.84 41.64
CA LEU A 113 -1.38 -6.33 42.13
C LEU A 113 -0.23 -5.98 41.19
N ASN A 114 0.70 -5.19 41.72
CA ASN A 114 1.96 -4.78 41.15
C ASN A 114 2.74 -5.91 40.45
N ASN A 115 3.22 -5.64 39.22
CA ASN A 115 4.32 -6.35 38.53
C ASN A 115 4.30 -7.89 38.36
N ALA A 116 3.19 -8.59 38.60
CA ALA A 116 3.11 -10.02 38.37
C ALA A 116 2.78 -10.31 36.89
N THR A 117 3.47 -11.29 36.30
CA THR A 117 3.13 -11.84 34.98
C THR A 117 1.66 -12.23 34.93
N PRO A 118 0.87 -11.73 33.96
CA PRO A 118 -0.57 -11.97 33.93
C PRO A 118 -0.86 -13.48 33.87
N CYS A 119 -1.54 -13.99 34.90
CA CYS A 119 -1.96 -15.38 34.96
C CYS A 119 -3.39 -15.49 34.45
N TYR A 120 -3.57 -16.08 33.27
CA TYR A 120 -4.89 -16.35 32.71
C TYR A 120 -5.48 -17.62 33.31
N THR A 121 -6.78 -17.64 33.59
CA THR A 121 -7.51 -18.87 33.95
C THR A 121 -7.49 -19.85 32.80
N MET A 122 -7.77 -21.13 33.07
CA MET A 122 -7.82 -22.14 32.00
C MET A 122 -8.85 -21.80 30.91
N PRO A 123 -10.11 -21.42 31.22
CA PRO A 123 -11.10 -21.01 30.21
C PRO A 123 -10.64 -19.78 29.41
N GLN A 124 -10.05 -18.78 30.05
CA GLN A 124 -9.51 -17.61 29.34
C GLN A 124 -8.40 -17.97 28.36
N SER A 125 -7.50 -18.85 28.79
CA SER A 125 -6.40 -19.33 27.93
C SER A 125 -6.92 -20.09 26.72
N ILE A 126 -7.90 -20.98 26.91
CA ILE A 126 -8.56 -21.73 25.83
C ILE A 126 -9.27 -20.79 24.87
N ALA A 127 -10.02 -19.80 25.39
CA ALA A 127 -10.73 -18.83 24.56
C ALA A 127 -9.78 -18.00 23.70
N ILE A 128 -8.66 -17.50 24.26
CA ILE A 128 -7.68 -16.70 23.52
C ILE A 128 -6.98 -17.54 22.45
N LEU A 129 -6.50 -18.74 22.79
CA LEU A 129 -5.80 -19.63 21.86
C LEU A 129 -6.77 -20.15 20.79
N GLY A 130 -8.00 -20.51 21.18
CA GLY A 130 -9.06 -20.95 20.27
C GLY A 130 -9.45 -19.87 19.27
N ALA A 131 -9.61 -18.62 19.71
CA ALA A 131 -9.86 -17.48 18.82
C ALA A 131 -8.71 -17.29 17.82
N GLY A 132 -7.45 -17.41 18.29
CA GLY A 132 -6.27 -17.38 17.41
C GLY A 132 -6.28 -18.48 16.36
N LEU A 133 -6.57 -19.72 16.77
CA LEU A 133 -6.65 -20.88 15.85
C LEU A 133 -7.76 -20.70 14.81
N VAL A 134 -8.98 -20.39 15.25
CA VAL A 134 -10.12 -20.24 14.33
C VAL A 134 -9.91 -19.09 13.35
N GLY A 135 -9.50 -17.90 13.83
CA GLY A 135 -9.31 -16.75 12.96
C GLY A 135 -8.19 -16.95 11.95
N SER A 136 -7.02 -17.45 12.39
CA SER A 136 -5.88 -17.67 11.50
C SER A 136 -6.12 -18.79 10.49
N LEU A 137 -6.78 -19.89 10.89
CA LEU A 137 -7.14 -20.97 9.95
C LEU A 137 -8.26 -20.56 9.00
N ALA A 138 -9.23 -19.76 9.42
CA ALA A 138 -10.24 -19.21 8.52
C ALA A 138 -9.57 -18.37 7.40
N TYR A 139 -8.57 -17.54 7.74
CA TYR A 139 -7.83 -16.78 6.74
C TYR A 139 -6.89 -17.66 5.90
N THR A 140 -6.31 -18.73 6.47
CA THR A 140 -5.49 -19.71 5.74
C THR A 140 -6.24 -20.30 4.54
N PHE A 141 -7.52 -20.63 4.74
CA PHE A 141 -8.36 -21.25 3.71
C PHE A 141 -9.30 -20.26 3.00
N SER A 142 -9.08 -18.94 3.18
CA SER A 142 -9.84 -17.94 2.45
C SER A 142 -9.41 -17.90 0.97
N ASP A 143 -10.36 -17.73 0.07
CA ASP A 143 -10.18 -17.84 -1.38
C ASP A 143 -9.07 -16.91 -1.91
N THR A 144 -9.20 -15.61 -1.67
CA THR A 144 -8.24 -14.60 -2.13
C THR A 144 -6.83 -14.81 -1.60
N PHE A 145 -6.69 -15.15 -0.32
CA PHE A 145 -5.37 -15.28 0.29
C PHE A 145 -4.66 -16.55 -0.15
N TRP A 146 -5.38 -17.67 -0.25
CA TRP A 146 -4.83 -18.94 -0.74
C TRP A 146 -4.38 -18.80 -2.20
N PHE A 147 -5.17 -18.15 -3.04
CA PHE A 147 -4.80 -17.89 -4.43
C PHE A 147 -3.47 -17.11 -4.51
N SER A 148 -3.34 -16.02 -3.76
CA SER A 148 -2.10 -15.23 -3.71
C SER A 148 -0.91 -15.97 -3.11
N ALA A 149 -1.14 -17.00 -2.28
CA ALA A 149 -0.10 -17.77 -1.63
C ALA A 149 0.59 -18.79 -2.55
N VAL A 150 -0.07 -19.22 -3.63
CA VAL A 150 0.38 -20.32 -4.47
C VAL A 150 1.04 -19.88 -5.78
N GLU A 151 1.18 -18.58 -6.00
CA GLU A 151 1.73 -18.00 -7.22
C GLU A 151 2.86 -16.99 -6.94
N GLY A 152 3.80 -16.85 -7.89
CA GLY A 152 4.98 -16.00 -7.77
C GLY A 152 4.67 -14.52 -8.01
N GLU A 153 3.93 -13.89 -7.08
CA GLU A 153 3.58 -12.47 -7.14
C GLU A 153 3.90 -11.73 -5.83
N VAL A 154 3.91 -10.41 -5.90
CA VAL A 154 4.31 -9.52 -4.80
C VAL A 154 3.33 -9.48 -3.62
N TYR A 155 2.07 -9.92 -3.79
CA TYR A 155 1.00 -9.73 -2.81
C TYR A 155 1.17 -10.57 -1.55
N ALA A 156 1.68 -11.81 -1.68
CA ALA A 156 2.01 -12.67 -0.55
C ALA A 156 3.07 -12.03 0.36
N LEU A 157 4.15 -11.52 -0.22
CA LEU A 157 5.22 -10.84 0.52
C LEU A 157 4.73 -9.50 1.11
N SER A 158 3.91 -8.74 0.38
CA SER A 158 3.28 -7.52 0.89
C SER A 158 2.37 -7.79 2.09
N SER A 159 1.61 -8.88 2.06
CA SER A 159 0.78 -9.31 3.20
C SER A 159 1.62 -9.69 4.41
N LEU A 160 2.78 -10.31 4.20
CA LEU A 160 3.73 -10.59 5.28
C LEU A 160 4.23 -9.31 5.93
N PHE A 161 4.63 -8.30 5.15
CA PHE A 161 5.02 -6.99 5.70
C PHE A 161 3.91 -6.38 6.53
N THR A 162 2.67 -6.40 6.03
CA THR A 162 1.49 -5.91 6.76
C THR A 162 1.33 -6.63 8.11
N ALA A 163 1.39 -7.96 8.11
CA ALA A 163 1.21 -8.76 9.32
C ALA A 163 2.33 -8.53 10.34
N VAL A 164 3.58 -8.48 9.87
CA VAL A 164 4.76 -8.28 10.75
C VAL A 164 4.73 -6.89 11.38
N VAL A 165 4.51 -5.81 10.60
CA VAL A 165 4.52 -4.46 11.17
C VAL A 165 3.36 -4.23 12.11
N PHE A 166 2.19 -4.80 11.83
CA PHE A 166 1.05 -4.74 12.72
C PHE A 166 1.28 -5.54 14.02
N TRP A 167 1.90 -6.68 13.96
CA TRP A 167 2.33 -7.42 15.15
C TRP A 167 3.41 -6.67 15.96
N LEU A 168 4.39 -6.05 15.27
CA LEU A 168 5.46 -5.27 15.92
C LEU A 168 4.92 -4.06 16.68
N ILE A 169 3.92 -3.34 16.17
CA ILE A 169 3.35 -2.22 16.92
C ILE A 169 2.60 -2.69 18.17
N LEU A 170 1.99 -3.88 18.14
CA LEU A 170 1.43 -4.49 19.35
C LEU A 170 2.52 -4.92 20.33
N LYS A 171 3.68 -5.35 19.84
CA LYS A 171 4.86 -5.60 20.69
C LYS A 171 5.41 -4.32 21.30
N TRP A 172 5.52 -3.27 20.52
CA TRP A 172 5.87 -1.96 21.05
C TRP A 172 4.91 -1.53 22.18
N ASP A 173 3.62 -1.68 21.98
CA ASP A 173 2.61 -1.31 22.95
C ASP A 173 2.72 -2.12 24.27
N GLU A 174 3.07 -3.41 24.21
CA GLU A 174 3.36 -4.23 25.38
C GLU A 174 4.58 -3.70 26.18
N HIS A 175 5.61 -3.16 25.52
CA HIS A 175 6.90 -2.74 26.08
C HIS A 175 7.11 -1.21 26.07
N ALA A 176 6.08 -0.42 25.75
CA ALA A 176 6.21 1.02 25.49
C ALA A 176 6.77 1.86 26.65
N ASN A 177 6.73 1.35 27.88
CA ASN A 177 7.28 2.01 29.07
C ASN A 177 8.69 1.49 29.45
N GLU A 178 9.22 0.52 28.71
CA GLU A 178 10.56 -0.01 28.93
C GLU A 178 11.59 0.87 28.22
N GLU A 179 12.79 0.95 28.76
CA GLU A 179 13.91 1.63 28.13
C GLU A 179 14.26 0.96 26.80
N GLY A 180 14.56 1.75 25.77
CA GLY A 180 14.87 1.25 24.42
C GLY A 180 13.66 0.69 23.66
N SER A 181 12.42 0.97 24.08
CA SER A 181 11.21 0.54 23.36
C SER A 181 11.13 1.10 21.93
N ASP A 182 11.80 2.23 21.63
CA ASP A 182 11.84 2.85 20.30
C ASP A 182 12.44 1.93 19.22
N LYS A 183 13.21 0.90 19.60
CA LYS A 183 13.73 -0.12 18.67
C LYS A 183 12.63 -0.79 17.82
N TRP A 184 11.45 -0.97 18.38
CA TRP A 184 10.31 -1.56 17.64
C TRP A 184 9.78 -0.62 16.57
N LEU A 185 9.73 0.69 16.87
CA LEU A 185 9.30 1.71 15.91
C LEU A 185 10.32 1.87 14.78
N ILE A 186 11.62 1.82 15.10
CA ILE A 186 12.72 1.85 14.13
C ILE A 186 12.65 0.62 13.22
N LEU A 187 12.40 -0.57 13.78
CA LEU A 187 12.24 -1.79 12.99
C LEU A 187 11.02 -1.71 12.08
N ILE A 188 9.90 -1.16 12.56
CA ILE A 188 8.71 -0.91 11.72
C ILE A 188 9.08 0.02 10.56
N ALA A 189 9.77 1.13 10.81
CA ALA A 189 10.19 2.06 9.76
C ALA A 189 11.10 1.39 8.71
N TYR A 190 12.03 0.54 9.15
CA TYR A 190 12.90 -0.24 8.24
C TYR A 190 12.10 -1.19 7.35
N LEU A 191 11.18 -1.97 7.94
CA LEU A 191 10.31 -2.87 7.19
C LEU A 191 9.37 -2.13 6.24
N MET A 192 8.89 -0.93 6.61
CA MET A 192 8.15 -0.07 5.72
C MET A 192 9.01 0.38 4.53
N GLY A 193 10.27 0.74 4.76
CA GLY A 193 11.24 1.06 3.70
C GLY A 193 11.47 -0.11 2.74
N LEU A 194 11.69 -1.32 3.25
CA LEU A 194 11.83 -2.54 2.44
C LEU A 194 10.56 -2.86 1.65
N SER A 195 9.39 -2.65 2.26
CA SER A 195 8.11 -2.94 1.60
C SER A 195 7.83 -2.04 0.41
N ILE A 196 8.42 -0.83 0.33
CA ILE A 196 8.36 0.02 -0.85
C ILE A 196 8.95 -0.72 -2.07
N GLY A 197 10.04 -1.46 -1.88
CA GLY A 197 10.64 -2.32 -2.91
C GLY A 197 9.89 -3.63 -3.20
N THR A 198 8.71 -3.83 -2.60
CA THR A 198 7.81 -4.95 -2.89
C THR A 198 6.47 -4.44 -3.41
N HIS A 199 5.71 -3.74 -2.55
CA HIS A 199 4.43 -3.16 -2.92
C HIS A 199 4.00 -2.07 -1.91
N LEU A 200 3.46 -0.96 -2.41
CA LEU A 200 3.09 0.21 -1.59
C LEU A 200 1.87 0.01 -0.68
N LEU A 201 1.08 -1.05 -0.88
CA LEU A 201 -0.13 -1.32 -0.08
C LEU A 201 0.16 -1.45 1.42
N ASN A 202 1.35 -1.93 1.80
CA ASN A 202 1.73 -2.03 3.21
C ASN A 202 1.74 -0.66 3.93
N LEU A 203 2.03 0.44 3.23
CA LEU A 203 2.03 1.78 3.82
C LEU A 203 0.67 2.18 4.38
N LEU A 204 -0.42 1.58 3.91
CA LEU A 204 -1.78 1.81 4.41
C LEU A 204 -2.02 1.26 5.84
N THR A 205 -1.05 0.53 6.41
CA THR A 205 -1.07 0.15 7.83
C THR A 205 -0.66 1.29 8.76
N ILE A 206 0.02 2.33 8.26
CA ILE A 206 0.53 3.46 9.05
C ILE A 206 -0.55 4.11 9.93
N PRO A 207 -1.77 4.40 9.45
CA PRO A 207 -2.78 5.00 10.33
C PRO A 207 -3.20 4.10 11.50
N ALA A 208 -3.26 2.79 11.29
CA ALA A 208 -3.53 1.85 12.39
C ALA A 208 -2.37 1.84 13.41
N ILE A 209 -1.12 1.88 12.94
CA ILE A 209 0.09 1.97 13.79
C ILE A 209 0.07 3.26 14.63
N VAL A 210 -0.19 4.41 13.99
CA VAL A 210 -0.27 5.71 14.68
C VAL A 210 -1.40 5.73 15.70
N LEU A 211 -2.52 5.07 15.41
CA LEU A 211 -3.64 4.99 16.34
C LEU A 211 -3.31 4.12 17.57
N VAL A 212 -2.55 3.02 17.40
CA VAL A 212 -2.01 2.24 18.54
C VAL A 212 -1.11 3.11 19.40
N TYR A 213 -0.20 3.88 18.77
CA TYR A 213 0.67 4.82 19.47
C TYR A 213 -0.12 5.87 20.25
N TYR A 214 -1.13 6.48 19.62
CA TYR A 214 -2.01 7.46 20.25
C TYR A 214 -2.71 6.89 21.48
N PHE A 215 -3.37 5.73 21.37
CA PHE A 215 -4.10 5.12 22.50
C PHE A 215 -3.19 4.65 23.64
N ARG A 216 -1.91 4.41 23.36
CA ARG A 216 -0.92 4.08 24.40
C ARG A 216 -0.46 5.30 25.17
N ARG A 217 -0.31 6.45 24.52
CA ARG A 217 0.26 7.66 25.10
C ARG A 217 -0.78 8.67 25.59
N HIS A 218 -2.01 8.59 25.07
CA HIS A 218 -3.06 9.58 25.31
C HIS A 218 -4.39 8.92 25.65
N GLU A 219 -5.22 9.65 26.41
CA GLU A 219 -6.62 9.27 26.61
C GLU A 219 -7.44 9.49 25.34
N PHE A 220 -8.51 8.68 25.16
CA PHE A 220 -9.40 8.80 24.02
C PHE A 220 -10.12 10.15 24.02
N THR A 221 -9.95 10.90 22.95
CA THR A 221 -10.79 12.04 22.59
C THR A 221 -10.98 12.05 21.08
N TRP A 222 -12.15 12.46 20.60
CA TRP A 222 -12.39 12.56 19.16
C TRP A 222 -11.41 13.51 18.47
N LYS A 223 -11.07 14.63 19.10
CA LYS A 223 -10.06 15.57 18.60
C LYS A 223 -8.68 14.91 18.47
N GLY A 224 -8.31 14.09 19.46
CA GLY A 224 -7.05 13.37 19.43
C GLY A 224 -7.01 12.26 18.37
N VAL A 225 -8.10 11.53 18.15
CA VAL A 225 -8.20 10.55 17.06
C VAL A 225 -8.10 11.22 15.69
N CYS A 226 -8.81 12.35 15.48
CA CYS A 226 -8.68 13.14 14.25
C CYS A 226 -7.25 13.67 14.05
N ALA A 227 -6.59 14.13 15.13
CA ALA A 227 -5.20 14.58 15.07
C ALA A 227 -4.25 13.41 14.72
N ALA A 228 -4.42 12.24 15.34
CA ALA A 228 -3.65 11.03 15.03
C ALA A 228 -3.84 10.60 13.56
N PHE A 229 -5.07 10.66 13.06
CA PHE A 229 -5.35 10.41 11.64
C PHE A 229 -4.66 11.46 10.74
N GLY A 230 -4.72 12.75 11.09
CA GLY A 230 -4.01 13.82 10.37
C GLY A 230 -2.50 13.59 10.34
N VAL A 231 -1.89 13.18 11.45
CA VAL A 231 -0.46 12.82 11.53
C VAL A 231 -0.15 11.62 10.62
N SER A 232 -0.99 10.60 10.61
CA SER A 232 -0.77 9.43 9.73
C SER A 232 -0.87 9.78 8.25
N VAL A 233 -1.81 10.65 7.86
CA VAL A 233 -1.89 11.19 6.49
C VAL A 233 -0.66 12.01 6.15
N ALA A 234 -0.13 12.81 7.08
CA ALA A 234 1.10 13.56 6.88
C ALA A 234 2.32 12.63 6.69
N ILE A 235 2.44 11.56 7.49
CA ILE A 235 3.51 10.56 7.34
C ILE A 235 3.41 9.87 5.97
N LEU A 236 2.20 9.45 5.56
CA LEU A 236 1.97 8.86 4.23
C LEU A 236 2.34 9.84 3.11
N ALA A 237 1.96 11.11 3.24
CA ALA A 237 2.29 12.13 2.25
C ALA A 237 3.81 12.37 2.16
N VAL A 238 4.52 12.39 3.29
CA VAL A 238 5.99 12.49 3.34
C VAL A 238 6.65 11.31 2.64
N ILE A 239 6.16 10.09 2.84
CA ILE A 239 6.75 8.91 2.18
C ILE A 239 6.41 8.91 0.68
N LEU A 240 5.11 9.00 0.34
CA LEU A 240 4.63 8.81 -1.04
C LEU A 240 4.94 9.99 -1.97
N TYR A 241 4.91 11.21 -1.46
CA TYR A 241 5.09 12.43 -2.26
C TYR A 241 6.35 13.22 -1.91
N GLY A 242 7.03 12.86 -0.82
CA GLY A 242 8.32 13.42 -0.40
C GLY A 242 9.47 12.47 -0.70
N ILE A 243 9.67 11.43 0.12
CA ILE A 243 10.87 10.57 0.04
C ILE A 243 10.95 9.83 -1.31
N ILE A 244 9.90 9.11 -1.70
CA ILE A 244 9.93 8.26 -2.90
C ILE A 244 10.25 9.06 -4.17
N PRO A 245 9.53 10.13 -4.54
CA PRO A 245 9.87 10.94 -5.70
C PRO A 245 10.96 12.00 -5.43
N GLY A 246 11.14 12.42 -4.18
CA GLY A 246 12.08 13.48 -3.81
C GLY A 246 13.53 13.06 -3.95
N VAL A 247 13.89 11.83 -3.55
CA VAL A 247 15.25 11.30 -3.69
C VAL A 247 15.71 11.35 -5.17
N PRO A 248 15.01 10.74 -6.15
CA PRO A 248 15.44 10.83 -7.55
C PRO A 248 15.32 12.25 -8.12
N THR A 249 14.42 13.09 -7.64
CA THR A 249 14.31 14.49 -8.08
C THR A 249 15.53 15.30 -7.68
N ILE A 250 15.96 15.23 -6.41
CA ILE A 250 17.15 15.94 -5.93
C ILE A 250 18.40 15.38 -6.60
N ALA A 251 18.50 14.05 -6.72
CA ALA A 251 19.58 13.41 -7.47
C ALA A 251 19.67 13.95 -8.91
N GLY A 252 18.52 14.12 -9.58
CA GLY A 252 18.46 14.72 -10.92
C GLY A 252 18.93 16.19 -10.95
N TRP A 253 18.63 17.00 -9.93
CA TRP A 253 19.15 18.37 -9.85
C TRP A 253 20.68 18.39 -9.70
N PHE A 254 21.22 17.50 -8.86
CA PHE A 254 22.68 17.35 -8.74
C PHE A 254 23.28 16.84 -10.04
N GLU A 255 22.65 15.89 -10.70
CA GLU A 255 23.12 15.35 -11.97
C GLU A 255 23.20 16.43 -13.06
N LEU A 256 22.16 17.26 -13.22
CA LEU A 256 22.18 18.40 -14.15
C LEU A 256 23.27 19.42 -13.79
N LEU A 257 23.46 19.70 -12.51
CA LEU A 257 24.52 20.63 -12.08
C LEU A 257 25.90 20.09 -12.43
N PHE A 258 26.21 18.85 -12.10
CA PHE A 258 27.52 18.27 -12.29
C PHE A 258 27.79 17.97 -13.77
N THR A 259 26.85 17.39 -14.48
CA THR A 259 27.03 16.98 -15.88
C THR A 259 26.88 18.16 -16.83
N ASN A 260 25.76 18.90 -16.79
CA ASN A 260 25.48 19.95 -17.78
C ASN A 260 26.22 21.28 -17.50
N VAL A 261 26.41 21.63 -16.21
CA VAL A 261 27.03 22.92 -15.86
C VAL A 261 28.55 22.77 -15.64
N LEU A 262 28.94 21.75 -14.83
CA LEU A 262 30.37 21.56 -14.52
C LEU A 262 31.09 20.67 -15.54
N GLY A 263 30.37 19.98 -16.45
CA GLY A 263 30.92 19.15 -17.50
C GLY A 263 31.60 17.87 -17.01
N CYS A 264 31.12 17.35 -15.89
CA CYS A 264 31.53 16.05 -15.33
C CYS A 264 30.86 14.88 -16.09
N PRO A 265 31.42 13.65 -16.01
CA PRO A 265 30.79 12.47 -16.56
C PRO A 265 29.40 12.17 -15.95
N PHE A 266 28.56 11.45 -16.69
CA PHE A 266 27.27 10.97 -16.19
C PHE A 266 27.41 10.25 -14.84
N ASN A 267 26.38 10.36 -14.00
CA ASN A 267 26.27 9.78 -12.65
C ASN A 267 27.21 10.41 -11.60
N THR A 268 28.04 11.41 -11.94
CA THR A 268 28.86 12.12 -10.95
C THR A 268 28.00 12.89 -9.96
N GLY A 269 26.97 13.59 -10.43
CA GLY A 269 26.03 14.33 -9.59
C GLY A 269 25.25 13.41 -8.66
N LEU A 270 24.80 12.27 -9.16
CA LEU A 270 24.13 11.21 -8.38
C LEU A 270 25.04 10.71 -7.25
N ALA A 271 26.31 10.37 -7.56
CA ALA A 271 27.26 9.87 -6.56
C ALA A 271 27.53 10.91 -5.45
N VAL A 272 27.76 12.18 -5.83
CA VAL A 272 27.96 13.27 -4.86
C VAL A 272 26.73 13.46 -3.98
N TYR A 273 25.53 13.45 -4.57
CA TYR A 273 24.28 13.56 -3.82
C TYR A 273 24.13 12.43 -2.80
N LEU A 274 24.35 11.19 -3.19
CA LEU A 274 24.22 10.04 -2.28
C LEU A 274 25.19 10.12 -1.10
N VAL A 275 26.43 10.55 -1.35
CA VAL A 275 27.44 10.76 -0.28
C VAL A 275 27.00 11.90 0.66
N LEU A 276 26.53 13.02 0.13
CA LEU A 276 26.08 14.15 0.92
C LEU A 276 24.83 13.81 1.75
N MET A 277 23.87 13.08 1.19
CA MET A 277 22.69 12.62 1.89
C MET A 277 23.06 11.68 3.04
N ALA A 278 23.93 10.69 2.80
CA ALA A 278 24.40 9.79 3.84
C ALA A 278 25.16 10.54 4.94
N ALA A 279 26.05 11.45 4.58
CA ALA A 279 26.80 12.28 5.54
C ALA A 279 25.87 13.17 6.39
N ALA A 280 24.85 13.78 5.79
CA ALA A 280 23.89 14.62 6.50
C ALA A 280 23.01 13.79 7.47
N LEU A 281 22.56 12.59 7.08
CA LEU A 281 21.82 11.69 7.93
C LEU A 281 22.66 11.24 9.13
N VAL A 282 23.91 10.83 8.91
CA VAL A 282 24.84 10.46 9.99
C VAL A 282 25.10 11.66 10.89
N TRP A 283 25.30 12.86 10.34
CA TRP A 283 25.53 14.07 11.13
C TRP A 283 24.31 14.43 11.97
N ALA A 284 23.09 14.35 11.44
CA ALA A 284 21.86 14.61 12.19
C ALA A 284 21.67 13.63 13.36
N ILE A 285 21.94 12.35 13.14
CA ILE A 285 21.88 11.32 14.18
C ILE A 285 22.94 11.60 15.26
N TRP A 286 24.16 11.89 14.85
CA TRP A 286 25.29 12.17 15.77
C TRP A 286 25.04 13.41 16.64
N GLU A 287 24.66 14.54 16.03
CA GLU A 287 24.39 15.77 16.77
C GLU A 287 23.22 15.63 17.75
N SER A 288 22.12 15.01 17.31
CA SER A 288 20.96 14.79 18.19
C SER A 288 21.28 13.80 19.31
N TYR A 289 22.08 12.76 19.05
CA TYR A 289 22.54 11.81 20.07
C TYR A 289 23.46 12.51 21.10
N THR A 290 24.40 13.34 20.66
CA THR A 290 25.30 14.11 21.54
C THR A 290 24.54 15.04 22.47
N VAL A 291 23.44 15.65 22.01
CA VAL A 291 22.57 16.50 22.83
C VAL A 291 21.82 15.67 23.87
N ILE A 292 21.36 14.46 23.51
CA ILE A 292 20.69 13.53 24.46
C ILE A 292 21.68 13.09 25.56
N GLU A 293 22.91 12.70 25.18
CA GLU A 293 23.93 12.24 26.13
C GLU A 293 24.34 13.35 27.13
N LYS A 294 24.34 14.61 26.69
CA LYS A 294 24.64 15.77 27.54
C LYS A 294 23.44 16.33 28.30
N GLU A 295 22.27 15.72 28.16
CA GLU A 295 21.00 16.21 28.74
C GLU A 295 20.72 17.69 28.38
N ALA A 296 21.18 18.15 27.22
CA ALA A 296 21.10 19.55 26.81
C ALA A 296 19.86 19.81 25.93
N THR A 297 19.50 21.08 25.79
CA THR A 297 18.50 21.51 24.80
C THR A 297 19.07 21.48 23.38
N ILE A 298 18.19 21.30 22.37
CA ILE A 298 18.62 21.31 20.98
C ILE A 298 19.29 22.66 20.62
N ASN A 299 20.42 22.58 19.96
CA ASN A 299 21.21 23.73 19.56
C ASN A 299 21.13 23.97 18.04
N THR A 300 21.74 25.06 17.58
CA THR A 300 21.75 25.43 16.15
C THR A 300 22.32 24.34 15.24
N ARG A 301 23.38 23.62 15.68
CA ARG A 301 23.97 22.53 14.89
C ARG A 301 23.01 21.37 14.73
N THR A 302 22.31 20.98 15.82
CA THR A 302 21.29 19.94 15.79
C THR A 302 20.15 20.30 14.85
N ILE A 303 19.69 21.57 14.85
CA ILE A 303 18.63 22.03 13.95
C ILE A 303 19.07 22.00 12.49
N ILE A 304 20.26 22.56 12.20
CA ILE A 304 20.77 22.62 10.81
C ILE A 304 21.03 21.22 10.27
N SER A 305 21.71 20.35 11.03
CA SER A 305 21.99 18.98 10.60
C SER A 305 20.71 18.19 10.33
N PHE A 306 19.70 18.33 11.22
CA PHE A 306 18.40 17.67 11.07
C PHE A 306 17.66 18.16 9.82
N VAL A 307 17.54 19.50 9.64
CA VAL A 307 16.82 20.06 8.48
C VAL A 307 17.54 19.71 7.18
N LEU A 308 18.89 19.76 7.14
CA LEU A 308 19.67 19.36 5.97
C LEU A 308 19.46 17.87 5.63
N ALA A 309 19.47 16.99 6.64
CA ALA A 309 19.23 15.57 6.44
C ALA A 309 17.81 15.31 5.89
N MET A 310 16.78 15.97 6.45
CA MET A 310 15.41 15.86 5.93
C MET A 310 15.28 16.42 4.51
N ALA A 311 15.94 17.53 4.22
CA ALA A 311 15.95 18.13 2.88
C ALA A 311 16.59 17.19 1.85
N LEU A 312 17.78 16.65 2.13
CA LEU A 312 18.45 15.72 1.22
C LEU A 312 17.74 14.36 1.11
N ALA A 313 17.01 13.92 2.13
CA ALA A 313 16.16 12.73 2.06
C ALA A 313 14.83 12.96 1.29
N GLY A 314 14.61 14.14 0.72
CA GLY A 314 13.43 14.44 -0.10
C GLY A 314 12.19 14.87 0.68
N VAL A 315 12.20 14.80 2.02
CA VAL A 315 11.04 15.03 2.89
C VAL A 315 10.23 16.30 2.56
N PRO A 316 10.82 17.49 2.37
CA PRO A 316 10.07 18.72 2.10
C PRO A 316 9.66 18.92 0.64
N PHE A 317 10.19 18.16 -0.32
CA PHE A 317 9.97 18.38 -1.76
C PHE A 317 8.71 17.67 -2.29
N ILE A 318 7.59 17.90 -1.62
CA ILE A 318 6.30 17.28 -1.97
C ILE A 318 5.93 17.62 -3.42
N LYS A 319 5.52 16.58 -4.17
CA LYS A 319 5.21 16.67 -5.61
C LYS A 319 6.35 17.31 -6.43
N GLU A 320 7.59 17.07 -6.02
CA GLU A 320 8.79 17.51 -6.76
C GLU A 320 8.92 19.04 -6.90
N SER A 321 8.16 19.79 -6.12
CA SER A 321 8.13 21.25 -6.17
C SER A 321 9.26 21.83 -5.31
N TRP A 322 10.24 22.47 -5.96
CA TRP A 322 11.29 23.23 -5.27
C TRP A 322 10.71 24.37 -4.43
N ALA A 323 9.65 25.04 -4.90
CA ALA A 323 9.02 26.15 -4.19
C ALA A 323 8.35 25.66 -2.88
N ILE A 324 7.60 24.55 -2.94
CA ILE A 324 7.03 23.91 -1.73
C ILE A 324 8.15 23.47 -0.81
N GLY A 325 9.22 22.87 -1.36
CA GLY A 325 10.39 22.45 -0.60
C GLY A 325 11.03 23.59 0.20
N ILE A 326 11.28 24.73 -0.42
CA ILE A 326 11.83 25.92 0.25
C ILE A 326 10.89 26.42 1.36
N ILE A 327 9.59 26.49 1.09
CA ILE A 327 8.61 26.91 2.10
C ILE A 327 8.64 25.96 3.30
N LEU A 328 8.60 24.64 3.08
CA LEU A 328 8.60 23.66 4.16
C LEU A 328 9.93 23.65 4.94
N ILE A 329 11.08 23.82 4.27
CA ILE A 329 12.38 23.98 4.94
C ILE A 329 12.36 25.20 5.87
N ASN A 330 11.87 26.36 5.40
CA ASN A 330 11.76 27.53 6.25
C ASN A 330 10.79 27.33 7.43
N VAL A 331 9.65 26.68 7.19
CA VAL A 331 8.71 26.34 8.29
C VAL A 331 9.38 25.44 9.31
N MET A 332 10.11 24.39 8.87
CA MET A 332 10.87 23.51 9.78
C MET A 332 11.90 24.31 10.60
N LEU A 333 12.67 25.18 9.96
CA LEU A 333 13.65 26.05 10.65
C LEU A 333 12.96 26.93 11.69
N ILE A 334 11.91 27.67 11.31
CA ILE A 334 11.16 28.56 12.21
C ILE A 334 10.61 27.79 13.40
N VAL A 335 9.98 26.64 13.17
CA VAL A 335 9.39 25.82 14.26
C VAL A 335 10.47 25.30 15.19
N LEU A 336 11.57 24.74 14.66
CA LEU A 336 12.64 24.18 15.48
C LEU A 336 13.38 25.25 16.27
N PHE A 337 13.68 26.42 15.68
CA PHE A 337 14.31 27.53 16.40
C PHE A 337 13.37 28.14 17.47
N SER A 338 12.08 28.30 17.16
CA SER A 338 11.10 28.88 18.07
C SER A 338 10.77 27.95 19.26
N LYS A 339 10.89 26.64 19.04
CA LYS A 339 10.52 25.60 20.04
C LYS A 339 11.72 24.80 20.55
N LYS A 340 12.95 25.28 20.36
CA LYS A 340 14.18 24.55 20.69
C LYS A 340 14.27 24.10 22.16
N GLU A 341 13.63 24.82 23.09
CA GLU A 341 13.61 24.49 24.52
C GLU A 341 12.53 23.47 24.88
N VAL A 342 11.52 23.29 24.02
CA VAL A 342 10.36 22.43 24.28
C VAL A 342 10.48 21.10 23.57
N ILE A 343 11.11 21.08 22.38
CA ILE A 343 11.23 19.85 21.57
C ILE A 343 12.37 18.99 22.11
N PRO A 344 12.09 17.75 22.57
CA PRO A 344 13.14 16.85 23.04
C PRO A 344 14.06 16.40 21.90
N ALA A 345 15.38 16.44 22.10
CA ALA A 345 16.37 15.96 21.13
C ALA A 345 16.13 14.49 20.72
N ARG A 346 15.58 13.68 21.63
CA ARG A 346 15.22 12.28 21.37
C ARG A 346 14.25 12.13 20.20
N TRP A 347 13.31 13.05 20.00
CA TRP A 347 12.39 12.98 18.87
C TRP A 347 13.10 13.22 17.54
N LEU A 348 14.01 14.22 17.49
CA LEU A 348 14.79 14.48 16.29
C LEU A 348 15.69 13.27 15.95
N ASN A 349 16.33 12.70 16.97
CA ASN A 349 17.16 11.51 16.80
C ASN A 349 16.35 10.32 16.27
N THR A 350 15.22 10.00 16.92
CA THR A 350 14.36 8.89 16.48
C THR A 350 13.84 9.10 15.07
N ILE A 351 13.39 10.32 14.70
CA ILE A 351 12.93 10.64 13.34
C ILE A 351 14.08 10.52 12.34
N ALA A 352 15.27 11.04 12.66
CA ALA A 352 16.44 10.93 11.77
C ALA A 352 16.82 9.47 11.52
N ILE A 353 16.82 8.62 12.56
CA ILE A 353 17.06 7.17 12.43
C ILE A 353 15.96 6.51 11.60
N MET A 354 14.68 6.83 11.86
CA MET A 354 13.54 6.26 11.10
C MET A 354 13.62 6.61 9.62
N VAL A 355 13.92 7.88 9.27
CA VAL A 355 14.11 8.30 7.87
C VAL A 355 15.31 7.57 7.26
N THR A 356 16.41 7.45 8.00
CA THR A 356 17.59 6.73 7.53
C THR A 356 17.28 5.27 7.18
N VAL A 357 16.60 4.55 8.06
CA VAL A 357 16.28 3.13 7.80
C VAL A 357 15.21 2.96 6.71
N VAL A 358 14.29 3.92 6.55
CA VAL A 358 13.37 3.95 5.40
C VAL A 358 14.16 4.11 4.09
N VAL A 359 15.12 5.04 4.04
CA VAL A 359 15.98 5.26 2.86
C VAL A 359 16.83 4.03 2.58
N ILE A 360 17.39 3.37 3.60
CA ILE A 360 18.12 2.10 3.44
C ILE A 360 17.23 1.01 2.83
N GLY A 361 16.01 0.83 3.33
CA GLY A 361 15.06 -0.14 2.74
C GLY A 361 14.68 0.21 1.30
N TYR A 362 14.42 1.49 1.03
CA TYR A 362 14.12 2.02 -0.30
C TYR A 362 15.31 1.89 -1.28
N ALA A 363 16.56 1.85 -0.79
CA ALA A 363 17.76 1.68 -1.62
C ALA A 363 17.78 0.38 -2.44
N SER A 364 16.87 -0.57 -2.19
CA SER A 364 16.65 -1.73 -3.07
C SER A 364 16.39 -1.34 -4.54
N TYR A 365 15.85 -0.14 -4.80
CA TYR A 365 15.68 0.40 -6.15
C TYR A 365 16.99 0.68 -6.90
N ALA A 366 18.14 0.75 -6.21
CA ALA A 366 19.43 0.79 -6.87
C ALA A 366 19.67 -0.45 -7.75
N ALA A 367 19.10 -1.61 -7.37
CA ALA A 367 19.18 -2.82 -8.20
C ALA A 367 18.52 -2.63 -9.57
N ILE A 368 17.40 -1.90 -9.65
CA ILE A 368 16.71 -1.59 -10.92
C ILE A 368 17.65 -0.82 -11.84
N VAL A 369 18.27 0.28 -11.35
CA VAL A 369 19.17 1.11 -12.15
C VAL A 369 20.39 0.32 -12.61
N ILE A 370 21.03 -0.44 -11.70
CA ILE A 370 22.20 -1.26 -12.00
C ILE A 370 21.88 -2.31 -13.07
N ARG A 371 20.73 -2.94 -12.98
CA ARG A 371 20.34 -3.98 -13.93
C ARG A 371 19.91 -3.41 -15.27
N SER A 372 19.18 -2.29 -15.29
CA SER A 372 18.86 -1.57 -16.52
C SER A 372 20.12 -1.10 -17.25
N SER A 373 21.11 -0.54 -16.51
CA SER A 373 22.39 -0.15 -17.11
C SER A 373 23.23 -1.31 -17.68
N ALA A 374 22.86 -2.56 -17.38
CA ALA A 374 23.48 -3.76 -17.91
C ALA A 374 22.75 -4.35 -19.13
N ASP A 375 21.77 -3.63 -19.69
CA ASP A 375 20.99 -4.02 -20.89
C ASP A 375 20.41 -5.44 -20.77
N THR A 376 19.65 -5.68 -19.69
CA THR A 376 19.01 -6.99 -19.48
C THR A 376 17.98 -7.30 -20.55
N PRO A 377 17.71 -8.60 -20.88
CA PRO A 377 16.75 -8.98 -21.91
C PRO A 377 15.35 -8.38 -21.74
N MET A 378 14.89 -8.25 -20.49
CA MET A 378 13.70 -7.49 -20.14
C MET A 378 14.12 -6.23 -19.39
N ASP A 379 13.97 -5.08 -20.02
CA ASP A 379 14.29 -3.77 -19.43
C ASP A 379 13.17 -2.78 -19.73
N GLN A 380 12.07 -2.90 -18.98
CA GLN A 380 10.89 -2.07 -19.21
C GLN A 380 11.15 -0.61 -18.83
N ASN A 381 10.95 0.30 -19.80
CA ASN A 381 11.17 1.74 -19.70
C ASN A 381 12.63 2.15 -19.44
N SER A 382 13.58 1.25 -19.53
CA SER A 382 15.04 1.49 -19.41
C SER A 382 15.38 2.51 -18.31
N PRO A 383 15.13 2.19 -17.02
CA PRO A 383 15.41 3.08 -15.90
C PRO A 383 16.91 3.08 -15.53
N ASP A 384 17.78 3.28 -16.52
CA ASP A 384 19.24 3.22 -16.47
C ASP A 384 19.91 4.48 -15.88
N ASN A 385 19.14 5.56 -15.73
CA ASN A 385 19.59 6.82 -15.16
C ASN A 385 18.53 7.41 -14.21
N VAL A 386 18.90 8.48 -13.49
CA VAL A 386 18.02 9.09 -12.47
C VAL A 386 16.72 9.64 -13.04
N PHE A 387 16.70 10.10 -14.29
CA PHE A 387 15.49 10.68 -14.91
C PHE A 387 14.55 9.58 -15.38
N SER A 388 15.05 8.57 -16.06
CA SER A 388 14.26 7.40 -16.48
C SER A 388 13.77 6.60 -15.26
N LEU A 389 14.58 6.47 -14.19
CA LEU A 389 14.13 5.89 -12.92
C LEU A 389 12.96 6.68 -12.32
N LYS A 390 13.00 8.00 -12.37
CA LYS A 390 11.91 8.84 -11.87
C LYS A 390 10.59 8.60 -12.63
N TYR A 391 10.61 8.51 -13.97
CA TYR A 391 9.44 8.19 -14.79
C TYR A 391 8.89 6.80 -14.46
N TYR A 392 9.79 5.85 -14.28
CA TYR A 392 9.48 4.49 -13.88
C TYR A 392 8.78 4.43 -12.52
N LEU A 393 9.31 5.08 -11.50
CA LEU A 393 8.72 5.14 -10.15
C LEU A 393 7.38 5.86 -10.12
N ASN A 394 7.24 6.94 -10.89
CA ASN A 394 6.00 7.71 -11.00
C ASN A 394 4.93 7.01 -11.86
N ARG A 395 5.25 5.85 -12.47
CA ARG A 395 4.33 5.10 -13.33
C ARG A 395 3.74 5.95 -14.46
N GLU A 396 4.54 6.84 -15.04
CA GLU A 396 4.04 7.86 -15.99
C GLU A 396 3.42 7.27 -17.24
N GLN A 397 3.85 6.07 -17.65
CA GLN A 397 3.27 5.35 -18.80
C GLN A 397 1.77 5.02 -18.67
N TYR A 398 1.24 4.96 -17.43
CA TYR A 398 -0.18 4.61 -17.21
C TYR A 398 -1.12 5.82 -17.23
N GLY A 399 -0.56 7.04 -17.37
CA GLY A 399 -1.33 8.27 -17.33
C GLY A 399 -1.90 8.61 -15.95
N ASP A 400 -2.62 9.72 -15.90
CA ASP A 400 -3.21 10.23 -14.66
C ASP A 400 -4.72 9.96 -14.61
N THR A 401 -5.18 9.41 -13.49
CA THR A 401 -6.60 9.18 -13.21
C THR A 401 -7.13 10.27 -12.27
N PRO A 402 -8.23 10.98 -12.61
CA PRO A 402 -8.77 12.00 -11.74
C PRO A 402 -9.38 11.37 -10.48
N LEU A 403 -8.98 11.84 -9.29
CA LEU A 403 -9.41 11.27 -8.01
C LEU A 403 -10.45 12.14 -7.30
N PHE A 404 -10.17 13.43 -7.10
CA PHE A 404 -11.02 14.35 -6.35
C PHE A 404 -11.81 15.32 -7.22
N TYR A 405 -11.20 15.78 -8.31
CA TYR A 405 -11.83 16.67 -9.28
C TYR A 405 -11.24 16.43 -10.66
N GLY A 406 -12.08 16.32 -11.68
CA GLY A 406 -11.62 16.12 -13.04
C GLY A 406 -12.74 15.77 -14.02
N GLN A 407 -12.34 15.37 -15.20
CA GLN A 407 -13.19 15.13 -16.36
C GLN A 407 -14.09 13.89 -16.18
N THR A 408 -15.26 13.97 -16.84
CA THR A 408 -16.12 12.81 -17.12
C THR A 408 -15.72 12.14 -18.43
N TYR A 409 -16.27 10.95 -18.69
CA TYR A 409 -15.90 10.12 -19.86
C TYR A 409 -16.13 10.82 -21.21
N ASN A 410 -17.02 11.77 -21.30
CA ASN A 410 -17.35 12.50 -22.53
C ASN A 410 -16.88 13.95 -22.52
N ALA A 411 -15.95 14.31 -21.65
CA ALA A 411 -15.41 15.66 -21.57
C ALA A 411 -14.58 15.99 -22.82
N PRO A 412 -14.97 17.02 -23.60
CA PRO A 412 -14.16 17.48 -24.71
C PRO A 412 -12.88 18.17 -24.23
N VAL A 413 -11.80 18.04 -24.98
CA VAL A 413 -10.60 18.83 -24.79
C VAL A 413 -10.90 20.29 -25.14
N LYS A 414 -10.48 21.22 -24.30
CA LYS A 414 -10.61 22.65 -24.56
C LYS A 414 -9.77 23.02 -25.78
N LEU A 415 -10.38 23.75 -26.73
CA LEU A 415 -9.70 24.22 -27.92
C LEU A 415 -9.44 25.72 -27.83
N GLU A 416 -8.34 26.18 -28.40
CA GLU A 416 -7.98 27.58 -28.58
C GLU A 416 -7.81 27.87 -30.08
N VAL A 417 -8.34 29.00 -30.52
CA VAL A 417 -8.20 29.44 -31.92
C VAL A 417 -6.84 30.13 -32.08
N LYS A 418 -5.95 29.55 -32.88
CA LYS A 418 -4.69 30.15 -33.30
C LYS A 418 -4.65 30.31 -34.81
N GLY A 419 -4.85 31.56 -35.26
CA GLY A 419 -5.07 31.85 -36.68
C GLY A 419 -6.38 31.22 -37.17
N ASN A 420 -6.30 30.35 -38.20
CA ASN A 420 -7.45 29.65 -38.78
C ASN A 420 -7.62 28.22 -38.24
N MET A 421 -6.82 27.80 -37.26
CA MET A 421 -6.86 26.44 -36.72
C MET A 421 -7.29 26.42 -35.26
N CYS A 422 -8.05 25.41 -34.90
CA CYS A 422 -8.39 25.10 -33.54
C CYS A 422 -7.42 24.05 -33.01
N ILE A 423 -6.65 24.39 -32.02
CA ILE A 423 -5.66 23.50 -31.40
C ILE A 423 -6.04 23.18 -29.97
N PRO A 424 -5.77 21.93 -29.51
CA PRO A 424 -5.98 21.56 -28.12
C PRO A 424 -5.18 22.45 -27.16
N VAL A 425 -5.80 22.86 -26.09
CA VAL A 425 -5.12 23.55 -24.98
C VAL A 425 -4.39 22.50 -24.15
N GLU A 426 -3.08 22.63 -24.09
CA GLU A 426 -2.23 21.79 -23.26
C GLU A 426 -1.65 22.57 -22.08
N LYS A 427 -1.62 21.93 -20.93
CA LYS A 427 -0.86 22.38 -19.77
C LYS A 427 0.52 21.77 -19.82
N GLN A 428 1.55 22.59 -19.93
CA GLN A 428 2.93 22.14 -19.90
C GLN A 428 3.26 21.53 -18.52
N GLY A 429 3.79 20.32 -18.53
CA GLY A 429 4.29 19.61 -17.36
C GLY A 429 5.79 19.78 -17.17
N HIS A 430 6.41 18.88 -16.43
CA HIS A 430 7.86 18.90 -16.20
C HIS A 430 8.63 18.48 -17.46
N ALA A 431 9.88 18.97 -17.56
CA ALA A 431 10.77 18.60 -18.64
C ALA A 431 11.23 17.14 -18.52
N GLN A 432 11.28 16.45 -19.65
CA GLN A 432 11.82 15.10 -19.77
C GLN A 432 13.25 15.17 -20.28
N TYR A 433 14.17 14.53 -19.56
CA TYR A 433 15.60 14.54 -19.87
C TYR A 433 16.06 13.18 -20.37
N ALA A 434 16.93 13.17 -21.36
CA ALA A 434 17.65 11.99 -21.82
C ALA A 434 19.14 12.33 -22.03
N PRO A 435 20.04 11.34 -21.93
CA PRO A 435 21.43 11.53 -22.34
C PRO A 435 21.52 11.96 -23.81
N ALA A 436 22.31 12.98 -24.12
CA ALA A 436 22.57 13.34 -25.51
C ALA A 436 23.36 12.22 -26.21
N PRO A 437 23.11 11.98 -27.52
CA PRO A 437 23.95 11.05 -28.29
C PRO A 437 25.43 11.43 -28.15
N LYS A 438 26.29 10.43 -27.91
CA LYS A 438 27.72 10.64 -27.64
C LYS A 438 28.42 10.88 -28.98
N VAL A 439 28.99 12.08 -29.15
CA VAL A 439 29.88 12.41 -30.25
C VAL A 439 31.32 12.41 -29.72
N GLU A 440 32.23 11.85 -30.49
CA GLU A 440 33.66 11.74 -30.09
C GLU A 440 34.25 13.13 -29.77
N GLY A 441 34.78 13.27 -28.55
CA GLY A 441 35.36 14.54 -28.04
C GLY A 441 34.37 15.49 -27.35
N GLU A 442 33.06 15.24 -27.37
CA GLU A 442 32.08 16.04 -26.63
C GLU A 442 31.95 15.56 -25.17
N LYS A 443 31.63 16.52 -24.28
CA LYS A 443 31.33 16.23 -22.88
C LYS A 443 29.93 15.59 -22.75
N ASP A 444 29.77 14.73 -21.76
CA ASP A 444 28.48 14.19 -21.40
C ASP A 444 27.50 15.32 -21.06
N ARG A 445 26.24 15.21 -21.54
CA ARG A 445 25.18 16.17 -21.23
C ARG A 445 23.81 15.54 -21.33
N TYR A 446 22.87 16.04 -20.54
CA TYR A 446 21.45 15.73 -20.68
C TYR A 446 20.76 16.81 -21.52
N VAL A 447 19.85 16.38 -22.38
CA VAL A 447 19.02 17.25 -23.23
C VAL A 447 17.56 17.08 -22.88
N VAL A 448 16.79 18.15 -23.04
CA VAL A 448 15.33 18.08 -22.90
C VAL A 448 14.76 17.46 -24.19
N THR A 449 14.14 16.31 -24.08
CA THR A 449 13.51 15.60 -25.21
C THR A 449 12.04 15.94 -25.38
N GLY A 450 11.40 16.46 -24.33
CA GLY A 450 10.00 16.83 -24.35
C GLY A 450 9.52 17.34 -22.99
N TYR A 451 8.19 17.52 -22.89
CA TYR A 451 7.53 17.87 -21.65
C TYR A 451 6.34 16.94 -21.43
N LYS A 452 6.08 16.57 -20.18
CA LYS A 452 4.88 15.81 -19.82
C LYS A 452 3.66 16.73 -19.89
N ASN A 453 3.15 16.97 -21.10
CA ASN A 453 1.97 17.81 -21.30
C ASN A 453 0.69 17.04 -20.93
N SER A 454 -0.33 17.75 -20.48
CA SER A 454 -1.65 17.21 -20.23
C SER A 454 -2.71 18.08 -20.90
N TYR A 455 -3.74 17.45 -21.49
CA TYR A 455 -4.85 18.18 -22.09
C TYR A 455 -5.70 18.87 -21.02
N VAL A 456 -6.15 20.07 -21.33
CA VAL A 456 -7.13 20.79 -20.53
C VAL A 456 -8.53 20.46 -21.05
N TYR A 457 -9.38 19.90 -20.19
CA TYR A 457 -10.76 19.57 -20.53
C TYR A 457 -11.69 20.75 -20.22
N MET A 458 -12.84 20.81 -20.87
CA MET A 458 -13.85 21.83 -20.63
C MET A 458 -14.43 21.71 -19.21
N ASP A 459 -14.59 22.85 -18.52
CA ASP A 459 -14.97 22.89 -17.11
C ASP A 459 -16.40 22.40 -16.85
N GLU A 460 -17.29 22.59 -17.82
CA GLU A 460 -18.68 22.14 -17.78
C GLU A 460 -18.82 20.62 -17.69
N PHE A 461 -17.79 19.88 -18.09
CA PHE A 461 -17.72 18.41 -18.08
C PHE A 461 -16.85 17.87 -16.96
N LYS A 462 -16.42 18.71 -16.02
CA LYS A 462 -15.70 18.31 -14.83
C LYS A 462 -16.63 18.18 -13.65
N MET A 463 -16.30 17.29 -12.73
CA MET A 463 -17.04 17.13 -11.48
C MET A 463 -16.14 16.79 -10.30
N LEU A 464 -16.66 16.95 -9.10
CA LEU A 464 -16.06 16.42 -7.88
C LEU A 464 -16.18 14.90 -7.87
N PHE A 465 -15.13 14.22 -7.40
CA PHE A 465 -15.11 12.78 -7.21
C PHE A 465 -15.49 11.98 -8.48
N PRO A 466 -14.86 12.24 -9.65
CA PRO A 466 -15.25 11.61 -10.91
C PRO A 466 -14.90 10.12 -10.92
N ARG A 467 -15.91 9.26 -11.07
CA ARG A 467 -15.76 7.81 -11.14
C ARG A 467 -15.87 7.28 -12.56
N MET A 468 -16.64 7.95 -13.41
CA MET A 468 -16.84 7.63 -14.82
C MET A 468 -15.96 8.55 -15.69
N HIS A 469 -14.65 8.31 -15.72
CA HIS A 469 -13.67 9.22 -16.33
C HIS A 469 -13.08 8.75 -17.67
N SER A 470 -13.14 7.46 -17.98
CA SER A 470 -12.53 6.89 -19.20
C SER A 470 -13.43 7.03 -20.41
N GLY A 471 -12.93 7.66 -21.49
CA GLY A 471 -13.62 7.83 -22.75
C GLY A 471 -13.58 6.64 -23.71
N GLN A 472 -13.02 5.48 -23.29
CA GLN A 472 -13.02 4.27 -24.13
C GLN A 472 -14.45 3.75 -24.33
N ALA A 473 -14.84 3.42 -25.55
CA ALA A 473 -16.21 3.09 -25.91
C ALA A 473 -16.85 2.00 -25.04
N HIS A 474 -16.13 0.89 -24.83
CA HIS A 474 -16.59 -0.21 -23.98
C HIS A 474 -16.75 0.19 -22.50
N HIS A 475 -15.90 1.09 -21.97
CA HIS A 475 -16.08 1.64 -20.63
C HIS A 475 -17.33 2.52 -20.55
N VAL A 476 -17.57 3.35 -21.58
CA VAL A 476 -18.74 4.24 -21.63
C VAL A 476 -20.03 3.42 -21.62
N ASP A 477 -20.11 2.36 -22.42
CA ASP A 477 -21.29 1.49 -22.46
C ASP A 477 -21.53 0.79 -21.12
N ALA A 478 -20.46 0.33 -20.47
CA ALA A 478 -20.55 -0.23 -19.13
C ALA A 478 -20.99 0.80 -18.08
N TYR A 479 -20.47 2.04 -18.13
CA TYR A 479 -20.93 3.12 -17.24
C TYR A 479 -22.44 3.38 -17.36
N LYS A 480 -22.95 3.43 -18.61
CA LYS A 480 -24.37 3.60 -18.90
C LYS A 480 -25.19 2.45 -18.31
N SER A 481 -24.72 1.21 -18.46
CA SER A 481 -25.40 0.03 -17.92
C SER A 481 -25.40 -0.01 -16.39
N TRP A 482 -24.23 0.17 -15.75
CA TRP A 482 -24.12 0.08 -14.29
C TRP A 482 -24.82 1.23 -13.54
N ALA A 483 -24.83 2.42 -14.10
CA ALA A 483 -25.39 3.62 -13.46
C ALA A 483 -26.77 4.05 -14.01
N ASP A 484 -27.29 3.40 -15.05
CA ASP A 484 -28.51 3.80 -15.79
C ASP A 484 -28.42 5.29 -16.22
N VAL A 485 -27.29 5.66 -16.84
CA VAL A 485 -26.97 7.06 -17.15
C VAL A 485 -27.93 7.62 -18.19
N LYS A 486 -28.63 8.69 -17.83
CA LYS A 486 -29.45 9.52 -18.72
C LYS A 486 -28.73 10.82 -19.09
N GLY A 487 -27.95 11.33 -18.16
CA GLY A 487 -27.14 12.53 -18.30
C GLY A 487 -27.93 13.83 -18.27
N LYS A 488 -27.21 14.93 -18.01
CA LYS A 488 -27.68 16.29 -18.12
C LYS A 488 -27.23 16.86 -19.46
N LYS A 489 -28.17 17.47 -20.22
CA LYS A 489 -27.87 18.13 -21.50
C LYS A 489 -27.00 19.36 -21.27
N ILE A 490 -25.81 19.40 -21.89
CA ILE A 490 -24.88 20.53 -21.88
C ILE A 490 -24.72 21.02 -23.33
N ARG A 491 -24.91 22.34 -23.52
CA ARG A 491 -24.58 23.01 -24.77
C ARG A 491 -23.27 23.77 -24.59
N TYR A 492 -22.35 23.59 -25.52
CA TYR A 492 -21.03 24.21 -25.49
C TYR A 492 -20.59 24.61 -26.89
N ASP A 493 -19.69 25.57 -26.97
CA ASP A 493 -19.06 25.94 -28.23
C ASP A 493 -17.77 25.09 -28.42
N TYR A 494 -17.69 24.41 -29.53
CA TYR A 494 -16.51 23.63 -29.90
C TYR A 494 -15.89 24.24 -31.15
N CYS A 495 -15.04 25.24 -30.95
CA CYS A 495 -14.38 25.99 -32.01
C CYS A 495 -15.34 26.73 -32.96
N GLY A 496 -16.23 27.52 -32.42
CA GLY A 496 -17.24 28.26 -33.21
C GLY A 496 -18.43 27.40 -33.68
N GLN A 497 -18.45 26.12 -33.32
CA GLN A 497 -19.58 25.23 -33.63
C GLN A 497 -20.35 24.88 -32.37
N PRO A 498 -21.61 25.21 -32.25
CA PRO A 498 -22.44 24.84 -31.11
C PRO A 498 -22.66 23.31 -31.12
N LYS A 499 -22.21 22.63 -30.06
CA LYS A 499 -22.43 21.22 -29.83
C LYS A 499 -23.29 20.98 -28.61
N THR A 500 -23.90 19.82 -28.54
CA THR A 500 -24.71 19.37 -27.41
C THR A 500 -24.32 17.95 -27.03
N GLU A 501 -24.02 17.73 -25.76
CA GLU A 501 -23.68 16.44 -25.19
C GLU A 501 -24.45 16.19 -23.89
N TYR A 502 -24.59 14.91 -23.53
CA TYR A 502 -25.24 14.47 -22.30
C TYR A 502 -24.15 14.07 -21.28
N CYS A 503 -23.83 14.97 -20.36
CA CYS A 503 -22.86 14.74 -19.30
C CYS A 503 -23.50 13.98 -18.13
N PRO A 504 -22.86 12.94 -17.58
CA PRO A 504 -23.39 12.23 -16.41
C PRO A 504 -23.59 13.20 -15.23
N THR A 505 -24.67 12.98 -14.50
CA THR A 505 -24.95 13.75 -13.27
C THR A 505 -24.13 13.20 -12.11
N PHE A 506 -23.96 14.02 -11.05
CA PHE A 506 -23.27 13.58 -9.84
C PHE A 506 -23.98 12.40 -9.17
N GLY A 507 -25.31 12.33 -9.21
CA GLY A 507 -26.09 11.19 -8.69
C GLY A 507 -25.82 9.89 -9.46
N GLU A 508 -25.75 9.95 -10.79
CA GLU A 508 -25.39 8.80 -11.62
C GLU A 508 -23.95 8.36 -11.38
N ASN A 509 -23.03 9.31 -11.19
CA ASN A 509 -21.64 9.02 -10.84
C ASN A 509 -21.53 8.32 -9.47
N LEU A 510 -22.29 8.75 -8.46
CA LEU A 510 -22.35 8.05 -7.17
C LEU A 510 -23.02 6.67 -7.29
N LYS A 511 -24.04 6.52 -8.15
CA LYS A 511 -24.67 5.23 -8.43
C LYS A 511 -23.67 4.22 -9.01
N PHE A 512 -22.80 4.67 -9.95
CA PHE A 512 -21.70 3.85 -10.45
C PHE A 512 -20.73 3.48 -9.34
N PHE A 513 -20.31 4.45 -8.50
CA PHE A 513 -19.42 4.20 -7.38
C PHE A 513 -19.95 3.09 -6.45
N PHE A 514 -21.21 3.21 -6.01
CA PHE A 514 -21.75 2.22 -5.08
C PHE A 514 -22.07 0.87 -5.74
N ARG A 515 -22.65 0.85 -6.95
CA ARG A 515 -23.03 -0.41 -7.60
C ARG A 515 -21.84 -1.17 -8.16
N TYR A 516 -20.93 -0.46 -8.85
CA TYR A 516 -19.78 -1.11 -9.47
C TYR A 516 -18.57 -1.14 -8.53
N GLN A 517 -18.05 0.02 -8.12
CA GLN A 517 -16.76 0.05 -7.42
C GLN A 517 -16.85 -0.50 -5.99
N VAL A 518 -17.91 -0.18 -5.23
CA VAL A 518 -18.07 -0.70 -3.85
C VAL A 518 -18.67 -2.09 -3.84
N ASN A 519 -19.81 -2.31 -4.51
CA ASN A 519 -20.52 -3.59 -4.40
C ASN A 519 -19.85 -4.69 -5.25
N PHE A 520 -19.63 -4.44 -6.55
CA PHE A 520 -19.09 -5.46 -7.44
C PHE A 520 -17.57 -5.66 -7.28
N MET A 521 -16.77 -4.56 -7.19
CA MET A 521 -15.31 -4.63 -7.14
C MET A 521 -14.72 -4.77 -5.72
N TYR A 522 -15.51 -4.67 -4.66
CA TYR A 522 -15.01 -4.86 -3.30
C TYR A 522 -15.90 -5.81 -2.49
N TRP A 523 -17.21 -5.52 -2.35
CA TRP A 523 -18.09 -6.33 -1.49
C TRP A 523 -18.23 -7.76 -1.99
N ARG A 524 -18.31 -7.97 -3.30
CA ARG A 524 -18.31 -9.30 -3.93
C ARG A 524 -17.08 -10.11 -3.53
N TYR A 525 -15.89 -9.51 -3.58
CA TYR A 525 -14.64 -10.16 -3.17
C TYR A 525 -14.58 -10.41 -1.66
N PHE A 526 -15.06 -9.46 -0.86
CA PHE A 526 -15.19 -9.70 0.58
C PHE A 526 -16.04 -10.95 0.84
N MET A 527 -17.18 -11.05 0.19
CA MET A 527 -18.10 -12.19 0.37
C MET A 527 -17.54 -13.51 -0.16
N TRP A 528 -16.63 -13.53 -1.14
CA TRP A 528 -15.92 -14.74 -1.53
C TRP A 528 -15.19 -15.39 -0.35
N ASN A 529 -14.59 -14.60 0.50
CA ASN A 529 -13.80 -15.06 1.63
C ASN A 529 -14.65 -15.41 2.88
N PHE A 530 -15.87 -14.87 2.98
CA PHE A 530 -16.70 -14.99 4.19
C PHE A 530 -18.03 -15.73 3.98
N ALA A 531 -18.48 -15.89 2.73
CA ALA A 531 -19.70 -16.61 2.40
C ALA A 531 -19.46 -17.78 1.44
N GLY A 532 -18.73 -17.54 0.35
CA GLY A 532 -18.35 -18.51 -0.66
C GLY A 532 -18.32 -17.92 -2.07
N ARG A 533 -17.78 -18.66 -3.02
CA ARG A 533 -17.57 -18.26 -4.41
C ARG A 533 -18.29 -19.19 -5.37
N GLN A 534 -18.99 -18.63 -6.36
CA GLN A 534 -19.77 -19.39 -7.33
C GLN A 534 -18.87 -20.23 -8.27
N ASN A 535 -17.84 -19.62 -8.83
CA ASN A 535 -16.83 -20.25 -9.68
C ASN A 535 -15.64 -19.28 -9.87
N ASP A 536 -14.57 -19.75 -10.52
CA ASP A 536 -13.35 -18.98 -10.80
C ASP A 536 -13.37 -18.23 -12.15
N LEU A 537 -14.51 -18.24 -12.85
CA LEU A 537 -14.65 -17.50 -14.10
C LEU A 537 -14.69 -16.00 -13.83
N GLN A 538 -13.89 -15.25 -14.58
CA GLN A 538 -13.88 -13.80 -14.50
C GLN A 538 -15.24 -13.21 -14.86
N SER A 539 -15.74 -12.30 -14.03
CA SER A 539 -17.04 -11.67 -14.18
C SER A 539 -16.94 -10.21 -14.59
N HIS A 540 -17.88 -9.81 -15.44
CA HIS A 540 -18.16 -8.40 -15.75
C HIS A 540 -19.57 -7.98 -15.30
N GLY A 541 -20.19 -8.79 -14.43
CA GLY A 541 -21.53 -8.57 -13.90
C GLY A 541 -22.56 -9.62 -14.33
N GLU A 542 -22.12 -10.72 -14.94
CA GLU A 542 -22.99 -11.83 -15.33
C GLU A 542 -23.46 -12.63 -14.10
N LEU A 543 -24.70 -13.14 -14.16
CA LEU A 543 -25.31 -13.92 -13.05
C LEU A 543 -24.66 -15.29 -12.83
N THR A 544 -23.91 -15.80 -13.80
CA THR A 544 -23.35 -17.16 -13.81
C THR A 544 -21.84 -17.21 -13.62
N LYS A 545 -21.17 -16.06 -13.46
CA LYS A 545 -19.73 -16.00 -13.40
C LYS A 545 -19.23 -15.22 -12.19
N GLY A 546 -18.37 -15.84 -11.40
CA GLY A 546 -17.58 -15.21 -10.35
C GLY A 546 -18.39 -14.43 -9.30
N ASN A 547 -19.65 -14.78 -9.06
CA ASN A 547 -20.44 -14.16 -8.01
C ASN A 547 -20.07 -14.74 -6.65
N TRP A 548 -20.43 -14.04 -5.57
CA TRP A 548 -20.41 -14.65 -4.26
C TRP A 548 -21.69 -15.47 -4.04
N ILE A 549 -21.58 -16.58 -3.32
CA ILE A 549 -22.72 -17.40 -2.94
C ILE A 549 -22.60 -17.81 -1.48
N SER A 550 -23.73 -18.12 -0.87
CA SER A 550 -23.76 -18.52 0.53
C SER A 550 -23.83 -20.04 0.74
N GLY A 551 -24.22 -20.79 -0.28
CA GLY A 551 -24.60 -22.19 -0.16
C GLY A 551 -26.01 -22.40 0.40
N ILE A 552 -26.73 -21.31 0.71
CA ILE A 552 -28.11 -21.35 1.22
C ILE A 552 -29.06 -21.07 0.04
N PRO A 553 -29.81 -22.07 -0.46
CA PRO A 553 -30.60 -21.93 -1.70
C PRO A 553 -31.57 -20.76 -1.70
N PHE A 554 -32.16 -20.44 -0.57
CA PHE A 554 -33.08 -19.30 -0.45
C PHE A 554 -32.40 -17.96 -0.75
N ILE A 555 -31.14 -17.77 -0.33
CA ILE A 555 -30.38 -16.55 -0.56
C ILE A 555 -29.87 -16.54 -2.00
N ASP A 556 -29.23 -17.63 -2.41
CA ASP A 556 -28.53 -17.71 -3.69
C ASP A 556 -29.49 -17.67 -4.88
N ASN A 557 -30.65 -18.35 -4.76
CA ASN A 557 -31.68 -18.34 -5.80
C ASN A 557 -32.37 -16.97 -5.93
N ALA A 558 -32.51 -16.23 -4.83
CA ALA A 558 -33.03 -14.86 -4.87
C ALA A 558 -32.08 -13.87 -5.57
N LEU A 559 -30.76 -14.11 -5.49
CA LEU A 559 -29.75 -13.21 -6.07
C LEU A 559 -29.40 -13.58 -7.52
N TYR A 560 -29.22 -14.86 -7.80
CA TYR A 560 -28.61 -15.34 -9.05
C TYR A 560 -29.44 -16.40 -9.80
N GLY A 561 -30.63 -16.73 -9.29
CA GLY A 561 -31.45 -17.84 -9.81
C GLY A 561 -31.01 -19.21 -9.31
N ASP A 562 -31.73 -20.24 -9.70
CA ASP A 562 -31.56 -21.60 -9.21
C ASP A 562 -30.20 -22.20 -9.62
N GLN A 563 -29.27 -22.24 -8.68
CA GLN A 563 -27.90 -22.72 -8.93
C GLN A 563 -27.83 -24.22 -9.29
N SER A 564 -28.85 -25.01 -8.92
CA SER A 564 -28.93 -26.44 -9.29
C SER A 564 -29.18 -26.67 -10.79
N LYS A 565 -29.68 -25.66 -11.50
CA LYS A 565 -29.97 -25.69 -12.94
C LYS A 565 -28.83 -25.20 -13.80
N LEU A 566 -27.71 -24.83 -13.22
CA LEU A 566 -26.52 -24.46 -13.99
C LEU A 566 -25.99 -25.68 -14.77
N PRO A 567 -25.41 -25.46 -15.98
CA PRO A 567 -24.63 -26.49 -16.67
C PRO A 567 -23.59 -27.13 -15.77
N THR A 568 -23.29 -28.40 -15.98
CA THR A 568 -22.35 -29.17 -15.16
C THR A 568 -20.99 -28.49 -15.04
N GLU A 569 -20.47 -27.91 -16.14
CA GLU A 569 -19.19 -27.19 -16.17
C GLU A 569 -19.13 -26.00 -15.21
N LEU A 570 -20.24 -25.30 -15.00
CA LEU A 570 -20.33 -24.16 -14.08
C LEU A 570 -20.60 -24.64 -12.65
N ARG A 571 -21.44 -25.66 -12.48
CA ARG A 571 -21.82 -26.20 -11.17
C ARG A 571 -20.66 -26.95 -10.50
N GLU A 572 -19.87 -27.71 -11.27
CA GLU A 572 -18.75 -28.52 -10.81
C GLU A 572 -17.39 -27.83 -11.01
N ASN A 573 -17.41 -26.50 -11.20
CA ASN A 573 -16.20 -25.71 -11.35
C ASN A 573 -15.31 -25.82 -10.09
N LYS A 574 -13.99 -26.00 -10.27
CA LYS A 574 -13.04 -26.22 -9.16
C LYS A 574 -12.93 -25.02 -8.21
N GLY A 575 -13.25 -23.82 -8.68
CA GLY A 575 -13.30 -22.61 -7.86
C GLY A 575 -14.58 -22.45 -7.05
N HIS A 576 -15.56 -23.39 -7.17
CA HIS A 576 -16.77 -23.38 -6.41
C HIS A 576 -16.52 -23.73 -4.94
N ASN A 577 -16.90 -22.85 -4.03
CA ASN A 577 -16.86 -23.12 -2.60
C ASN A 577 -18.02 -22.44 -1.88
N VAL A 578 -18.43 -23.00 -0.73
CA VAL A 578 -19.49 -22.45 0.12
C VAL A 578 -19.12 -22.59 1.59
N TYR A 579 -19.25 -21.51 2.33
CA TYR A 579 -18.96 -21.46 3.77
C TYR A 579 -20.23 -21.26 4.62
N TYR A 580 -21.41 -21.24 4.01
CA TYR A 580 -22.70 -21.06 4.69
C TYR A 580 -22.75 -19.80 5.56
N MET A 581 -22.01 -18.77 5.15
CA MET A 581 -21.81 -17.50 5.88
C MET A 581 -21.22 -17.67 7.30
N LEU A 582 -20.71 -18.86 7.65
CA LEU A 582 -20.20 -19.13 9.00
C LEU A 582 -19.05 -18.20 9.42
N PRO A 583 -18.01 -17.93 8.58
CA PRO A 583 -16.98 -16.98 8.95
C PRO A 583 -17.54 -15.57 9.22
N LEU A 584 -18.47 -15.10 8.40
CA LEU A 584 -19.14 -13.81 8.55
C LEU A 584 -19.92 -13.72 9.87
N LEU A 585 -20.75 -14.73 10.15
CA LEU A 585 -21.58 -14.77 11.36
C LEU A 585 -20.73 -14.84 12.63
N LEU A 586 -19.69 -15.68 12.64
CA LEU A 586 -18.75 -15.76 13.76
C LEU A 586 -18.00 -14.44 13.97
N GLY A 587 -17.57 -13.79 12.89
CA GLY A 587 -16.96 -12.47 12.95
C GLY A 587 -17.90 -11.40 13.53
N LEU A 588 -19.16 -11.36 13.10
CA LEU A 588 -20.18 -10.44 13.63
C LEU A 588 -20.49 -10.70 15.10
N ILE A 589 -20.61 -11.97 15.51
CA ILE A 589 -20.81 -12.34 16.92
C ILE A 589 -19.60 -11.88 17.75
N GLY A 590 -18.38 -12.13 17.26
CA GLY A 590 -17.15 -11.68 17.91
C GLY A 590 -17.08 -10.15 18.06
N LEU A 591 -17.47 -9.43 17.01
CA LEU A 591 -17.55 -7.97 17.03
C LEU A 591 -18.58 -7.45 18.05
N CYS A 592 -19.78 -8.02 18.06
CA CYS A 592 -20.81 -7.68 19.06
C CYS A 592 -20.32 -7.96 20.49
N TRP A 593 -19.64 -9.08 20.70
CA TRP A 593 -19.05 -9.41 22.00
C TRP A 593 -17.94 -8.43 22.41
N GLN A 594 -17.08 -8.06 21.48
CA GLN A 594 -15.98 -7.10 21.70
C GLN A 594 -16.50 -5.71 22.08
N LEU A 595 -17.59 -5.26 21.45
CA LEU A 595 -18.19 -3.94 21.69
C LEU A 595 -19.21 -3.94 22.84
N GLY A 596 -19.67 -5.11 23.27
CA GLY A 596 -20.67 -5.25 24.33
C GLY A 596 -20.27 -4.65 25.68
N LYS A 597 -21.26 -4.22 26.44
CA LYS A 597 -21.07 -3.72 27.81
C LYS A 597 -20.64 -4.86 28.74
N ARG A 598 -19.52 -4.68 29.45
CA ARG A 598 -19.13 -5.58 30.55
C ARG A 598 -19.83 -5.14 31.83
N GLN A 599 -20.49 -6.07 32.51
CA GLN A 599 -21.40 -5.81 33.64
C GLN A 599 -20.79 -5.07 34.85
N ASN A 600 -19.46 -5.03 35.00
CA ASN A 600 -18.82 -4.52 36.22
C ASN A 600 -18.00 -3.23 36.08
N GLU A 601 -17.87 -2.62 34.88
CA GLU A 601 -16.92 -1.50 34.70
C GLU A 601 -17.39 -0.47 33.65
N GLY A 602 -18.47 0.19 33.78
CA GLY A 602 -18.77 1.40 33.00
C GLY A 602 -18.56 1.26 31.47
N LYS A 603 -17.59 1.90 30.87
CA LYS A 603 -17.31 1.85 29.42
C LYS A 603 -16.22 0.81 29.09
N ASN A 604 -16.48 -0.08 28.11
CA ASN A 604 -15.51 -1.05 27.59
C ASN A 604 -14.43 -0.34 26.72
N LYS A 605 -13.53 0.41 27.35
CA LYS A 605 -12.52 1.24 26.66
C LYS A 605 -11.62 0.43 25.72
N GLU A 606 -11.14 -0.74 26.14
CA GLU A 606 -10.21 -1.56 25.34
C GLU A 606 -10.91 -2.26 24.17
N GLY A 607 -12.17 -2.67 24.33
CA GLY A 607 -12.94 -3.19 23.22
C GLY A 607 -13.09 -2.17 22.09
N TYR A 608 -13.47 -0.94 22.42
CA TYR A 608 -13.60 0.14 21.43
C TYR A 608 -12.26 0.56 20.82
N ARG A 609 -11.17 0.60 21.60
CA ARG A 609 -9.82 0.92 21.09
C ARG A 609 -9.34 -0.13 20.11
N SER A 610 -9.43 -1.41 20.47
CA SER A 610 -9.02 -2.51 19.60
C SER A 610 -9.89 -2.57 18.34
N PHE A 611 -11.21 -2.36 18.46
CA PHE A 611 -12.09 -2.25 17.32
C PHE A 611 -11.69 -1.11 16.39
N ALA A 612 -11.45 0.09 16.91
CA ALA A 612 -11.08 1.24 16.11
C ALA A 612 -9.78 1.01 15.29
N ILE A 613 -8.80 0.34 15.89
CA ILE A 613 -7.52 0.00 15.24
C ILE A 613 -7.75 -0.99 14.09
N VAL A 614 -8.47 -2.08 14.35
CA VAL A 614 -8.76 -3.12 13.35
C VAL A 614 -9.68 -2.57 12.26
N PHE A 615 -10.72 -1.80 12.63
CA PHE A 615 -11.62 -1.16 11.67
C PHE A 615 -10.89 -0.16 10.76
N LEU A 616 -9.94 0.61 11.31
CA LEU A 616 -9.15 1.53 10.49
C LEU A 616 -8.25 0.78 9.50
N LEU A 617 -7.66 -0.33 9.93
CA LEU A 617 -6.90 -1.21 9.03
C LEU A 617 -7.82 -1.76 7.92
N PHE A 618 -8.96 -2.35 8.29
CA PHE A 618 -9.98 -2.86 7.37
C PHE A 618 -10.41 -1.80 6.34
N PHE A 619 -10.77 -0.60 6.81
CA PHE A 619 -11.26 0.48 5.96
C PHE A 619 -10.19 0.98 4.97
N LEU A 620 -8.98 1.20 5.44
CA LEU A 620 -7.91 1.78 4.62
C LEU A 620 -7.35 0.79 3.60
N THR A 621 -7.22 -0.49 3.98
CA THR A 621 -6.76 -1.53 3.06
C THR A 621 -7.88 -2.13 2.20
N GLY A 622 -9.11 -1.64 2.36
CA GLY A 622 -10.29 -2.01 1.60
C GLY A 622 -10.90 -0.82 0.85
N LEU A 623 -11.89 -0.18 1.48
CA LEU A 623 -12.68 0.88 0.84
C LEU A 623 -11.85 2.11 0.40
N ALA A 624 -10.80 2.47 1.13
CA ALA A 624 -9.93 3.56 0.69
C ALA A 624 -9.14 3.18 -0.59
N ILE A 625 -8.78 1.91 -0.76
CA ILE A 625 -8.17 1.41 -2.01
C ILE A 625 -9.18 1.49 -3.17
N VAL A 626 -10.45 1.14 -2.96
CA VAL A 626 -11.51 1.31 -3.97
C VAL A 626 -11.56 2.75 -4.48
N VAL A 627 -11.53 3.71 -3.54
CA VAL A 627 -11.52 5.15 -3.89
C VAL A 627 -10.26 5.53 -4.65
N TYR A 628 -9.10 5.09 -4.17
CA TYR A 628 -7.79 5.43 -4.75
C TYR A 628 -7.59 4.85 -6.16
N LEU A 629 -7.91 3.57 -6.37
CA LEU A 629 -7.72 2.92 -7.66
C LEU A 629 -8.66 3.45 -8.74
N ASN A 630 -9.84 3.94 -8.36
CA ASN A 630 -10.85 4.47 -9.28
C ASN A 630 -11.06 3.58 -10.53
N GLN A 631 -11.23 2.28 -10.29
CA GLN A 631 -11.23 1.26 -11.34
C GLN A 631 -12.35 1.45 -12.35
N THR A 632 -11.97 1.33 -13.61
CA THR A 632 -12.88 1.29 -14.75
C THR A 632 -13.52 -0.10 -14.88
N PRO A 633 -14.65 -0.26 -15.57
CA PRO A 633 -15.15 -1.58 -15.97
C PRO A 633 -14.16 -2.37 -16.85
N TYR A 634 -14.44 -3.65 -17.03
CA TYR A 634 -13.62 -4.56 -17.87
C TYR A 634 -12.15 -4.63 -17.44
N GLN A 635 -11.91 -4.82 -16.14
CA GLN A 635 -10.56 -5.11 -15.66
C GLN A 635 -10.05 -6.42 -16.32
N PRO A 636 -8.74 -6.51 -16.64
CA PRO A 636 -8.18 -7.68 -17.32
C PRO A 636 -8.25 -8.95 -16.47
N ARG A 637 -8.25 -8.83 -15.14
CA ARG A 637 -8.42 -9.93 -14.17
C ARG A 637 -9.22 -9.48 -12.94
N GLU A 638 -9.67 -10.43 -12.13
CA GLU A 638 -10.25 -10.13 -10.82
C GLU A 638 -9.21 -9.38 -9.94
N ARG A 639 -9.67 -8.44 -9.13
CA ARG A 639 -8.81 -7.52 -8.36
C ARG A 639 -8.90 -7.73 -6.84
N ASP A 640 -9.36 -8.90 -6.42
CA ASP A 640 -9.54 -9.27 -5.02
C ASP A 640 -8.25 -9.20 -4.19
N TYR A 641 -7.12 -9.56 -4.79
CA TYR A 641 -5.79 -9.47 -4.18
C TYR A 641 -5.42 -8.07 -3.67
N ALA A 642 -5.93 -7.01 -4.31
CA ALA A 642 -5.68 -5.63 -3.89
C ALA A 642 -6.27 -5.33 -2.50
N TYR A 643 -7.23 -6.12 -2.05
CA TYR A 643 -7.95 -5.95 -0.79
C TYR A 643 -7.56 -6.99 0.27
N ALA A 644 -6.54 -7.81 0.04
CA ALA A 644 -6.10 -8.87 0.96
C ALA A 644 -5.83 -8.33 2.38
N GLY A 645 -5.29 -7.12 2.52
CA GLY A 645 -5.10 -6.47 3.82
C GLY A 645 -6.41 -6.21 4.58
N SER A 646 -7.51 -5.93 3.87
CA SER A 646 -8.83 -5.76 4.46
C SER A 646 -9.42 -7.10 4.92
N PHE A 647 -9.18 -8.16 4.19
CA PHE A 647 -9.65 -9.50 4.57
C PHE A 647 -8.82 -10.10 5.72
N TYR A 648 -7.56 -9.65 5.88
CA TYR A 648 -6.70 -9.95 7.02
C TYR A 648 -7.21 -9.30 8.32
N ALA A 649 -7.76 -8.08 8.26
CA ALA A 649 -8.21 -7.31 9.43
C ALA A 649 -9.50 -7.89 10.05
#